data_8e491a8f7379de5ee7669d78f2d9d58f
#
_entry.id   8e491a8f7379de5ee7669d78f2d9d58f
#
_cell.length_a   1.000
_cell.length_b   1.000
_cell.length_c   1.000
_cell.angle_alpha   90.00
_cell.angle_beta   90.00
_cell.angle_gamma   90.00
#
_symmetry.space_group_name_H-M   'P 1'
#
loop_
_entity.id
_entity.type
_entity.pdbx_description
1 polymer ?
#
loop_
_entity_poly.entity_id
_entity_poly.type
_entity_poly.pdbx_seq_one_letter_code
_entity_poly.pdbx_strand_id
1 'polypeptide(L)'
;MTRRRFCLFVSAAAFSVALAAPSASPAQAPPGCGPTDVTGGEWRSFGHDYSNTRVQEREKVISPGDVPLLTPSWSFSTADAEAEGDFTGTPVVADDCLYAATNRGWIFALNADTGKLAWKAKVPYGGGVNSSVGVDGGRVYVAVTRTQPAEGCPAGSPCVGPYVAAFDQATGALAWATEPIDDQPGSDVYGSPVIFEGTLLIGVSGGSAELGDEADRYAFQGSMNFLDASTGQVLRKTWTIHPPKQPDDEFAGAGIWSTPAIDAEAKVAYAGTANPFRPQAEHEHANAVLKFDIDRGSPGFGDIVDSYKGTIDEYVPGFADLPCYDIPGNPPPYYPQGIGACGDIDLDFGASPNLFTGANGRKLVGAGQKSGVYHVFDAQTMEPVWTQIVGPPGSLGGIVGSTAHDGQSVFGPITVPGYVWSLSANDGSHRWVAPVADGVHWGPPVAVANGVVYTVDLTGFLDAYDARTGALLGKRPLMLGGTNSPTSLSWGGVSVARHTVYAAVGTTSLAEGHIVAFRRGGTTDAVGDAQETVGELLGGGGGGDDPPPAPAGASVVAGPGAASTSYATPVMITQVGGPLNFTNVDIVQHDVVSDDGLFRSDLIGLGQTTPIEGLENVQAGQTYGFFCSIHPGMRGQLIVR
;
A
#
# COMPACT_ATOMS: atom_id res chain seq x y z
N MET A 1 -92.20 17.28 4.34
CA MET A 1 -91.70 15.90 4.34
C MET A 1 -90.25 15.90 3.86
N THR A 2 -89.30 15.94 4.79
CA THR A 2 -87.89 16.14 4.54
C THR A 2 -87.15 14.88 5.00
N ARG A 3 -86.61 14.11 4.04
CA ARG A 3 -85.80 12.93 4.34
C ARG A 3 -84.33 13.36 4.58
N ARG A 4 -83.85 13.18 5.81
CA ARG A 4 -82.41 13.26 6.17
C ARG A 4 -81.75 11.96 5.78
N ARG A 5 -80.64 12.06 4.95
CA ARG A 5 -79.70 10.95 4.67
C ARG A 5 -78.59 11.03 5.71
N PHE A 6 -78.40 9.93 6.45
CA PHE A 6 -77.25 9.71 7.33
C PHE A 6 -76.09 9.14 6.43
N CYS A 7 -74.98 9.82 6.43
CA CYS A 7 -73.73 9.25 5.92
C CYS A 7 -72.93 8.59 7.05
N LEU A 8 -72.74 7.29 7.01
CA LEU A 8 -71.81 6.60 7.89
C LEU A 8 -70.38 6.78 7.29
N PHE A 9 -69.51 7.40 8.07
CA PHE A 9 -68.06 7.36 7.80
C PHE A 9 -67.48 6.09 8.44
N VAL A 10 -66.97 5.17 7.61
CA VAL A 10 -66.17 4.04 8.07
C VAL A 10 -64.72 4.50 8.01
N SER A 11 -64.10 4.71 9.17
CA SER A 11 -62.65 4.97 9.27
C SER A 11 -61.90 3.63 9.17
N ALA A 12 -61.20 3.42 8.05
CA ALA A 12 -60.25 2.34 7.92
C ALA A 12 -58.93 2.72 8.60
N ALA A 13 -58.64 2.11 9.75
CA ALA A 13 -57.33 2.20 10.39
C ALA A 13 -56.35 1.32 9.64
N ALA A 14 -55.40 1.92 8.90
CA ALA A 14 -54.28 1.21 8.29
C ALA A 14 -53.27 0.88 9.40
N PHE A 15 -53.14 -0.39 9.74
CA PHE A 15 -52.03 -0.90 10.55
C PHE A 15 -50.80 -1.01 9.66
N SER A 16 -49.86 -0.07 9.82
CA SER A 16 -48.51 -0.18 9.25
C SER A 16 -47.72 -1.18 10.11
N VAL A 17 -47.56 -2.39 9.64
CA VAL A 17 -46.58 -3.34 10.19
C VAL A 17 -45.21 -2.88 9.74
N ALA A 18 -44.48 -2.21 10.61
CA ALA A 18 -43.03 -1.98 10.40
C ALA A 18 -42.33 -3.35 10.49
N LEU A 19 -41.93 -3.89 9.37
CA LEU A 19 -40.96 -4.98 9.31
C LEU A 19 -39.64 -4.42 9.86
N ALA A 20 -39.30 -4.78 11.09
CA ALA A 20 -37.96 -4.57 11.63
C ALA A 20 -36.99 -5.39 10.77
N ALA A 21 -36.06 -4.72 10.13
CA ALA A 21 -34.92 -5.40 9.49
C ALA A 21 -34.22 -6.26 10.56
N PRO A 22 -33.83 -7.49 10.26
CA PRO A 22 -33.07 -8.30 11.18
C PRO A 22 -31.78 -7.56 11.52
N SER A 23 -31.59 -7.21 12.79
CA SER A 23 -30.30 -6.76 13.30
C SER A 23 -29.29 -7.86 13.01
N ALA A 24 -28.24 -7.56 12.23
CA ALA A 24 -27.13 -8.47 12.03
C ALA A 24 -26.60 -8.88 13.41
N SER A 25 -26.62 -10.17 13.70
CA SER A 25 -25.94 -10.69 14.89
C SER A 25 -24.45 -10.34 14.76
N PRO A 26 -23.78 -9.95 15.85
CA PRO A 26 -22.34 -9.75 15.80
C PRO A 26 -21.67 -11.02 15.26
N ALA A 27 -20.70 -10.84 14.36
CA ALA A 27 -19.94 -11.96 13.80
C ALA A 27 -19.33 -12.78 14.94
N GLN A 28 -19.54 -14.07 14.90
CA GLN A 28 -18.98 -14.96 15.92
C GLN A 28 -17.53 -15.29 15.54
N ALA A 29 -16.60 -15.01 16.45
CA ALA A 29 -15.20 -15.39 16.24
C ALA A 29 -15.06 -16.90 15.99
N PRO A 30 -14.14 -17.31 15.09
CA PRO A 30 -13.87 -18.73 14.83
C PRO A 30 -13.52 -19.48 16.11
N PRO A 31 -13.92 -20.76 16.23
CA PRO A 31 -13.40 -21.63 17.28
C PRO A 31 -11.85 -21.68 17.19
N GLY A 32 -11.17 -21.29 18.24
CA GLY A 32 -9.70 -21.19 18.26
C GLY A 32 -9.16 -19.77 18.21
N CYS A 33 -9.96 -18.78 17.75
CA CYS A 33 -9.69 -17.38 17.99
C CYS A 33 -10.48 -16.95 19.23
N GLY A 34 -9.85 -16.87 20.35
CA GLY A 34 -10.51 -16.53 21.62
C GLY A 34 -10.45 -15.02 21.89
N PRO A 35 -11.26 -14.52 22.85
CA PRO A 35 -11.22 -13.12 23.23
C PRO A 35 -9.83 -12.74 23.73
N THR A 36 -9.27 -11.71 23.16
CA THR A 36 -7.94 -11.21 23.41
C THR A 36 -8.01 -9.75 23.83
N ASP A 37 -6.88 -9.16 24.21
CA ASP A 37 -6.81 -7.74 24.49
C ASP A 37 -6.99 -6.94 23.19
N VAL A 38 -8.16 -6.32 23.03
CA VAL A 38 -8.50 -5.47 21.87
C VAL A 38 -8.10 -4.01 22.04
N THR A 39 -7.37 -3.67 23.12
CA THR A 39 -7.04 -2.26 23.42
C THR A 39 -6.18 -1.62 22.34
N GLY A 40 -5.29 -2.37 21.67
CA GLY A 40 -4.46 -1.91 20.55
C GLY A 40 -5.19 -1.82 19.19
N GLY A 41 -6.51 -2.02 19.16
CA GLY A 41 -7.31 -1.94 17.95
C GLY A 41 -7.22 -3.17 17.05
N GLU A 42 -7.88 -3.08 15.90
CA GLU A 42 -7.90 -4.09 14.83
C GLU A 42 -7.38 -3.48 13.53
N TRP A 43 -7.16 -4.33 12.52
CA TRP A 43 -6.77 -3.91 11.16
C TRP A 43 -7.63 -4.66 10.15
N ARG A 44 -8.85 -4.13 9.90
CA ARG A 44 -9.95 -4.89 9.28
C ARG A 44 -9.89 -5.02 7.75
N SER A 45 -8.99 -4.30 7.07
CA SER A 45 -8.87 -4.30 5.61
C SER A 45 -7.43 -3.99 5.20
N PHE A 46 -7.13 -4.07 3.92
CA PHE A 46 -5.85 -3.65 3.34
C PHE A 46 -5.39 -2.27 3.86
N GLY A 47 -6.28 -1.28 3.81
CA GLY A 47 -6.00 0.10 4.19
C GLY A 47 -6.17 0.43 5.66
N HIS A 48 -6.43 -0.54 6.53
CA HIS A 48 -6.85 -0.39 7.93
C HIS A 48 -8.32 0.02 8.05
N ASP A 49 -8.74 1.06 7.34
CA ASP A 49 -10.07 1.66 7.31
C ASP A 49 -10.53 1.99 5.88
N TYR A 50 -11.72 2.55 5.74
CA TYR A 50 -12.28 2.94 4.44
C TYR A 50 -11.48 4.04 3.73
N SER A 51 -10.80 4.88 4.50
CA SER A 51 -9.99 5.98 3.97
C SER A 51 -8.59 5.54 3.52
N ASN A 52 -8.25 4.27 3.67
CA ASN A 52 -6.92 3.73 3.45
C ASN A 52 -5.83 4.51 4.22
N THR A 53 -6.12 4.95 5.45
CA THR A 53 -5.15 5.71 6.25
C THR A 53 -3.89 4.93 6.56
N ARG A 54 -3.98 3.61 6.67
CA ARG A 54 -2.91 2.69 7.08
C ARG A 54 -2.25 3.10 8.40
N VAL A 55 -3.05 3.68 9.30
CA VAL A 55 -2.62 4.17 10.61
C VAL A 55 -3.41 3.50 11.72
N GLN A 56 -2.71 2.86 12.67
CA GLN A 56 -3.34 2.34 13.87
C GLN A 56 -3.31 3.38 14.99
N GLU A 57 -4.34 4.18 15.08
CA GLU A 57 -4.45 5.25 16.08
C GLU A 57 -4.60 4.72 17.52
N ARG A 58 -5.08 3.48 17.67
CA ARG A 58 -5.32 2.84 18.99
C ARG A 58 -4.08 2.19 19.59
N GLU A 59 -3.01 2.03 18.81
CA GLU A 59 -1.70 1.58 19.33
C GLU A 59 -1.09 2.67 20.22
N LYS A 60 -0.75 2.32 21.46
CA LYS A 60 -0.15 3.22 22.45
C LYS A 60 0.99 2.59 23.25
N VAL A 61 1.25 1.31 23.02
CA VAL A 61 2.27 0.55 23.77
C VAL A 61 3.59 0.49 23.03
N ILE A 62 3.56 0.23 21.71
CA ILE A 62 4.76 0.17 20.90
C ILE A 62 5.10 1.58 20.41
N SER A 63 6.03 2.24 21.07
CA SER A 63 6.59 3.54 20.70
C SER A 63 7.92 3.38 19.96
N PRO A 64 8.51 4.46 19.39
CA PRO A 64 9.86 4.40 18.82
C PRO A 64 10.92 3.80 19.76
N GLY A 65 10.83 4.10 21.06
CA GLY A 65 11.73 3.54 22.09
C GLY A 65 11.53 2.05 22.36
N ASP A 66 10.39 1.47 21.98
CA ASP A 66 10.08 0.06 22.20
C ASP A 66 10.45 -0.83 21.00
N VAL A 67 10.71 -0.25 19.82
CA VAL A 67 11.07 -1.00 18.61
C VAL A 67 12.29 -1.91 18.80
N PRO A 68 13.38 -1.48 19.48
CA PRO A 68 14.51 -2.38 19.77
C PRO A 68 14.13 -3.59 20.62
N LEU A 69 13.04 -3.52 21.38
CA LEU A 69 12.54 -4.58 22.26
C LEU A 69 11.51 -5.50 21.56
N LEU A 70 11.18 -5.23 20.30
CA LEU A 70 10.29 -6.08 19.52
C LEU A 70 10.99 -7.39 19.19
N THR A 71 10.38 -8.47 19.65
CA THR A 71 10.82 -9.83 19.37
C THR A 71 9.63 -10.64 18.83
N PRO A 72 9.86 -11.66 17.99
CA PRO A 72 8.79 -12.54 17.55
C PRO A 72 8.07 -13.16 18.75
N SER A 73 6.75 -13.10 18.74
CA SER A 73 5.90 -13.80 19.70
C SER A 73 5.38 -15.12 19.13
N TRP A 74 5.22 -15.17 17.82
CA TRP A 74 4.92 -16.37 17.06
C TRP A 74 5.25 -16.16 15.59
N SER A 75 5.43 -17.25 14.87
CA SER A 75 5.53 -17.30 13.42
C SER A 75 4.58 -18.37 12.87
N PHE A 76 4.16 -18.19 11.64
CA PHE A 76 3.35 -19.12 10.88
C PHE A 76 3.97 -19.34 9.51
N SER A 77 4.07 -20.60 9.09
CA SER A 77 4.46 -20.98 7.73
C SER A 77 3.32 -21.73 7.04
N THR A 78 3.13 -21.52 5.75
CA THR A 78 2.17 -22.29 4.96
C THR A 78 2.52 -23.77 4.92
N ALA A 79 3.81 -24.12 4.95
CA ALA A 79 4.27 -25.51 5.00
C ALA A 79 3.83 -26.22 6.30
N ASP A 80 3.90 -25.55 7.46
CA ASP A 80 3.45 -26.09 8.74
C ASP A 80 1.94 -26.38 8.75
N ALA A 81 1.21 -25.69 7.91
CA ALA A 81 -0.23 -25.90 7.71
C ALA A 81 -0.56 -26.90 6.58
N GLU A 82 0.42 -27.62 6.04
CA GLU A 82 0.24 -28.50 4.87
C GLU A 82 -0.45 -27.75 3.72
N ALA A 83 0.05 -26.58 3.40
CA ALA A 83 -0.42 -25.69 2.34
C ALA A 83 0.79 -25.11 1.59
N GLU A 84 0.53 -24.33 0.55
CA GLU A 84 1.56 -23.77 -0.31
C GLU A 84 1.28 -22.31 -0.67
N GLY A 85 2.30 -21.64 -1.19
CA GLY A 85 2.24 -20.27 -1.65
C GLY A 85 2.64 -19.26 -0.59
N ASP A 86 2.86 -18.03 -1.04
CA ASP A 86 3.32 -16.91 -0.23
C ASP A 86 2.23 -15.85 -0.04
N PHE A 87 2.47 -14.91 0.89
CA PHE A 87 1.53 -13.87 1.28
C PHE A 87 1.93 -12.53 0.67
N THR A 88 1.22 -12.08 -0.34
CA THR A 88 1.45 -10.79 -1.00
C THR A 88 0.56 -9.66 -0.46
N GLY A 89 -0.46 -10.00 0.32
CA GLY A 89 -1.36 -9.05 0.97
C GLY A 89 -0.88 -8.60 2.36
N THR A 90 -1.45 -7.50 2.85
CA THR A 90 -1.35 -7.10 4.25
C THR A 90 -2.20 -8.05 5.11
N PRO A 91 -1.68 -8.61 6.21
CA PRO A 91 -2.48 -9.41 7.14
C PRO A 91 -3.64 -8.59 7.71
N VAL A 92 -4.84 -9.15 7.71
CA VAL A 92 -6.04 -8.52 8.25
C VAL A 92 -6.34 -9.07 9.64
N VAL A 93 -6.50 -8.21 10.63
CA VAL A 93 -6.81 -8.60 12.01
C VAL A 93 -8.21 -8.10 12.38
N ALA A 94 -9.12 -9.03 12.54
CA ALA A 94 -10.52 -8.75 12.84
C ALA A 94 -11.12 -9.87 13.69
N ASP A 95 -11.97 -9.49 14.64
CA ASP A 95 -12.77 -10.42 15.46
C ASP A 95 -11.93 -11.57 16.04
N ASP A 96 -10.79 -11.22 16.68
CA ASP A 96 -9.83 -12.11 17.36
C ASP A 96 -8.97 -12.99 16.45
N CYS A 97 -9.15 -12.93 15.15
CA CYS A 97 -8.36 -13.67 14.17
C CYS A 97 -7.49 -12.76 13.30
N LEU A 98 -6.38 -13.33 12.83
CA LEU A 98 -5.63 -12.84 11.69
C LEU A 98 -6.03 -13.64 10.46
N TYR A 99 -6.40 -12.93 9.39
CA TYR A 99 -6.75 -13.52 8.10
C TYR A 99 -5.72 -13.17 7.05
N ALA A 100 -5.30 -14.15 6.27
CA ALA A 100 -4.40 -13.95 5.14
C ALA A 100 -4.68 -14.99 4.05
N ALA A 101 -4.30 -14.67 2.81
CA ALA A 101 -4.45 -15.57 1.68
C ALA A 101 -3.17 -15.62 0.85
N THR A 102 -2.96 -16.71 0.11
CA THR A 102 -1.73 -16.94 -0.66
C THR A 102 -1.95 -16.85 -2.16
N ASN A 103 -0.86 -16.61 -2.88
CA ASN A 103 -0.77 -16.67 -4.34
C ASN A 103 -1.11 -18.06 -4.93
N ARG A 104 -1.33 -19.07 -4.08
CA ARG A 104 -1.78 -20.42 -4.45
C ARG A 104 -3.24 -20.69 -4.04
N GLY A 105 -3.98 -19.64 -3.63
CA GLY A 105 -5.40 -19.70 -3.35
C GLY A 105 -5.77 -20.35 -2.02
N TRP A 106 -4.86 -20.45 -1.07
CA TRP A 106 -5.17 -20.83 0.30
C TRP A 106 -5.56 -19.59 1.12
N ILE A 107 -6.55 -19.77 1.97
CA ILE A 107 -7.02 -18.75 2.93
C ILE A 107 -6.84 -19.33 4.33
N PHE A 108 -6.37 -18.52 5.26
CA PHE A 108 -6.10 -18.90 6.64
C PHE A 108 -6.81 -17.97 7.60
N ALA A 109 -7.36 -18.53 8.68
CA ALA A 109 -7.66 -17.81 9.91
C ALA A 109 -6.74 -18.35 11.00
N LEU A 110 -5.97 -17.46 11.58
CA LEU A 110 -5.05 -17.74 12.67
C LEU A 110 -5.51 -17.00 13.92
N ASN A 111 -5.34 -17.60 15.08
CA ASN A 111 -5.47 -16.86 16.34
C ASN A 111 -4.46 -15.72 16.36
N ALA A 112 -4.89 -14.48 16.47
CA ALA A 112 -4.03 -13.31 16.35
C ALA A 112 -2.95 -13.24 17.45
N ASP A 113 -3.19 -13.82 18.64
CA ASP A 113 -2.23 -13.80 19.75
C ASP A 113 -1.21 -14.93 19.70
N THR A 114 -1.57 -16.07 19.12
CA THR A 114 -0.76 -17.30 19.22
C THR A 114 -0.29 -17.86 17.89
N GLY A 115 -0.78 -17.33 16.76
CA GLY A 115 -0.49 -17.86 15.42
C GLY A 115 -1.10 -19.23 15.13
N LYS A 116 -1.86 -19.81 16.07
CA LYS A 116 -2.45 -21.14 15.89
C LYS A 116 -3.54 -21.10 14.81
N LEU A 117 -3.49 -22.08 13.92
CA LEU A 117 -4.48 -22.24 12.86
C LEU A 117 -5.87 -22.54 13.46
N ALA A 118 -6.84 -21.68 13.16
CA ALA A 118 -8.26 -21.91 13.48
C ALA A 118 -8.93 -22.69 12.35
N TRP A 119 -8.74 -22.24 11.12
CA TRP A 119 -9.17 -22.96 9.92
C TRP A 119 -8.33 -22.55 8.70
N LYS A 120 -8.31 -23.40 7.69
CA LYS A 120 -7.81 -23.09 6.34
C LYS A 120 -8.85 -23.50 5.31
N ALA A 121 -8.89 -22.77 4.20
CA ALA A 121 -9.74 -23.05 3.06
C ALA A 121 -8.97 -22.84 1.75
N LYS A 122 -9.48 -23.37 0.67
CA LYS A 122 -8.92 -23.16 -0.68
C LYS A 122 -9.99 -22.62 -1.60
N VAL A 123 -9.63 -21.70 -2.50
CA VAL A 123 -10.51 -21.18 -3.53
C VAL A 123 -11.04 -22.32 -4.43
N PRO A 124 -12.31 -22.25 -4.86
CA PRO A 124 -12.96 -23.43 -5.45
C PRO A 124 -12.53 -23.76 -6.89
N TYR A 125 -12.09 -22.75 -7.66
CA TYR A 125 -11.85 -22.91 -9.10
C TYR A 125 -10.38 -22.76 -9.49
N GLY A 126 -9.45 -22.78 -8.52
CA GLY A 126 -8.04 -22.48 -8.75
C GLY A 126 -7.77 -20.98 -8.82
N GLY A 127 -6.55 -20.60 -9.16
CA GLY A 127 -6.06 -19.25 -9.09
C GLY A 127 -5.42 -18.92 -7.74
N GLY A 128 -4.81 -17.77 -7.66
CA GLY A 128 -4.14 -17.24 -6.46
C GLY A 128 -4.89 -16.05 -5.86
N VAL A 129 -4.51 -15.65 -4.68
CA VAL A 129 -4.95 -14.39 -4.06
C VAL A 129 -3.72 -13.53 -3.86
N ASN A 130 -3.57 -12.48 -4.67
CA ASN A 130 -2.42 -11.56 -4.64
C ASN A 130 -2.75 -10.25 -3.93
N SER A 131 -3.74 -10.26 -3.05
CA SER A 131 -4.22 -9.10 -2.32
C SER A 131 -4.55 -9.45 -0.87
N SER A 132 -4.92 -8.46 -0.09
CA SER A 132 -5.48 -8.70 1.25
C SER A 132 -6.91 -9.21 1.14
N VAL A 133 -7.33 -9.95 2.15
CA VAL A 133 -8.73 -10.33 2.28
C VAL A 133 -9.58 -9.14 2.74
N GLY A 134 -10.88 -9.15 2.42
CA GLY A 134 -11.87 -8.29 3.06
C GLY A 134 -12.61 -9.06 4.15
N VAL A 135 -12.90 -8.44 5.30
CA VAL A 135 -13.66 -9.08 6.38
C VAL A 135 -14.84 -8.18 6.76
N ASP A 136 -16.05 -8.66 6.54
CA ASP A 136 -17.28 -7.95 6.89
C ASP A 136 -18.48 -8.92 7.04
N GLY A 137 -19.43 -8.57 7.90
CA GLY A 137 -20.72 -9.27 8.01
C GLY A 137 -20.61 -10.79 8.27
N GLY A 138 -19.58 -11.25 8.98
CA GLY A 138 -19.36 -12.67 9.27
C GLY A 138 -18.78 -13.46 8.09
N ARG A 139 -18.16 -12.79 7.14
CA ARG A 139 -17.53 -13.39 5.97
C ARG A 139 -16.12 -12.88 5.73
N VAL A 140 -15.31 -13.72 5.09
CA VAL A 140 -14.00 -13.41 4.54
C VAL A 140 -14.11 -13.46 3.02
N TYR A 141 -13.76 -12.35 2.36
CA TYR A 141 -13.84 -12.17 0.92
C TYR A 141 -12.46 -12.16 0.31
N VAL A 142 -12.29 -12.81 -0.83
CA VAL A 142 -11.05 -12.82 -1.60
C VAL A 142 -11.33 -12.53 -3.08
N ALA A 143 -10.46 -11.72 -3.67
CA ALA A 143 -10.38 -11.54 -5.12
C ALA A 143 -9.34 -12.53 -5.65
N VAL A 144 -9.76 -13.39 -6.57
CA VAL A 144 -8.95 -14.49 -7.06
C VAL A 144 -8.48 -14.19 -8.46
N THR A 145 -7.18 -14.34 -8.67
CA THR A 145 -6.51 -14.07 -9.94
C THR A 145 -6.96 -15.05 -11.02
N ARG A 146 -6.80 -14.65 -12.26
CA ARG A 146 -7.07 -15.49 -13.42
C ARG A 146 -6.31 -16.81 -13.34
N THR A 147 -7.00 -17.91 -13.62
CA THR A 147 -6.37 -19.24 -13.76
C THR A 147 -5.81 -19.43 -15.16
N GLN A 148 -4.57 -19.88 -15.25
CA GLN A 148 -4.03 -20.38 -16.52
C GLN A 148 -4.66 -21.74 -16.84
N PRO A 149 -5.06 -22.00 -18.09
CA PRO A 149 -5.65 -23.28 -18.48
C PRO A 149 -4.78 -24.51 -18.18
N ALA A 150 -3.46 -24.31 -18.04
CA ALA A 150 -2.49 -25.36 -17.74
C ALA A 150 -2.41 -25.77 -16.26
N GLU A 151 -2.98 -24.99 -15.33
CA GLU A 151 -2.84 -25.20 -13.89
C GLU A 151 -3.99 -25.96 -13.21
N GLY A 152 -4.79 -26.68 -13.97
CA GLY A 152 -5.74 -27.63 -13.39
C GLY A 152 -7.17 -27.15 -13.28
N CYS A 153 -7.60 -26.23 -14.13
CA CYS A 153 -9.01 -25.95 -14.34
C CYS A 153 -9.76 -27.22 -14.80
N PRO A 154 -10.74 -27.71 -14.05
CA PRO A 154 -11.53 -28.83 -14.51
C PRO A 154 -12.24 -28.49 -15.83
N ALA A 155 -12.22 -29.40 -16.79
CA ALA A 155 -12.92 -29.21 -18.06
C ALA A 155 -14.40 -28.89 -17.82
N GLY A 156 -14.84 -27.70 -18.30
CA GLY A 156 -16.21 -27.23 -18.14
C GLY A 156 -16.45 -26.38 -16.87
N SER A 157 -15.39 -26.01 -16.12
CA SER A 157 -15.51 -25.06 -15.02
C SER A 157 -15.26 -23.63 -15.48
N PRO A 158 -15.80 -22.59 -14.77
CA PRO A 158 -15.71 -21.18 -15.17
C PRO A 158 -14.35 -20.53 -14.90
N CYS A 159 -13.28 -21.30 -14.90
CA CYS A 159 -11.99 -20.82 -14.43
C CYS A 159 -11.15 -20.03 -15.46
N VAL A 160 -11.76 -19.30 -16.36
CA VAL A 160 -11.06 -18.43 -17.30
C VAL A 160 -11.42 -16.98 -16.98
N GLY A 161 -10.67 -16.37 -16.11
CA GLY A 161 -10.86 -14.98 -15.70
C GLY A 161 -10.83 -14.82 -14.18
N PRO A 162 -10.65 -13.59 -13.68
CA PRO A 162 -10.68 -13.32 -12.25
C PRO A 162 -12.10 -13.47 -11.69
N TYR A 163 -12.20 -13.90 -10.45
CA TYR A 163 -13.48 -14.06 -9.75
C TYR A 163 -13.37 -13.67 -8.27
N VAL A 164 -14.52 -13.59 -7.59
CA VAL A 164 -14.59 -13.31 -6.16
C VAL A 164 -15.18 -14.50 -5.43
N ALA A 165 -14.63 -14.82 -4.27
CA ALA A 165 -15.19 -15.85 -3.39
C ALA A 165 -15.36 -15.31 -1.97
N ALA A 166 -16.39 -15.81 -1.27
CA ALA A 166 -16.64 -15.52 0.13
C ALA A 166 -16.72 -16.80 0.94
N PHE A 167 -16.12 -16.75 2.12
CA PHE A 167 -16.08 -17.85 3.07
C PHE A 167 -16.75 -17.43 4.37
N ASP A 168 -17.41 -18.36 5.03
CA ASP A 168 -17.93 -18.14 6.38
C ASP A 168 -16.77 -17.85 7.35
N GLN A 169 -16.83 -16.73 8.02
CA GLN A 169 -15.74 -16.24 8.88
C GLN A 169 -15.42 -17.19 10.03
N ALA A 170 -16.44 -17.86 10.59
CA ALA A 170 -16.28 -18.74 11.74
C ALA A 170 -15.69 -20.12 11.39
N THR A 171 -15.98 -20.62 10.19
CA THR A 171 -15.69 -22.02 9.81
C THR A 171 -14.77 -22.19 8.61
N GLY A 172 -14.55 -21.14 7.81
CA GLY A 172 -13.85 -21.24 6.53
C GLY A 172 -14.65 -21.96 5.44
N ALA A 173 -15.93 -22.28 5.68
CA ALA A 173 -16.77 -22.92 4.66
C ALA A 173 -17.06 -21.94 3.51
N LEU A 174 -16.98 -22.42 2.27
CA LEU A 174 -17.34 -21.61 1.10
C LEU A 174 -18.82 -21.19 1.20
N ALA A 175 -19.08 -19.89 1.22
CA ALA A 175 -20.43 -19.33 1.20
C ALA A 175 -20.94 -19.15 -0.23
N TRP A 176 -20.12 -18.57 -1.09
CA TRP A 176 -20.38 -18.40 -2.52
C TRP A 176 -19.07 -18.10 -3.28
N ALA A 177 -19.08 -18.35 -4.59
CA ALA A 177 -18.08 -17.86 -5.52
C ALA A 177 -18.79 -17.42 -6.80
N THR A 178 -18.27 -16.36 -7.43
CA THR A 178 -18.85 -15.85 -8.68
C THR A 178 -18.37 -16.66 -9.88
N GLU A 179 -19.10 -16.57 -10.99
CA GLU A 179 -18.51 -16.74 -12.30
C GLU A 179 -17.41 -15.68 -12.49
N PRO A 180 -16.55 -15.77 -13.54
CA PRO A 180 -15.59 -14.73 -13.84
C PRO A 180 -16.26 -13.35 -13.91
N ILE A 181 -15.72 -12.39 -13.16
CA ILE A 181 -16.21 -11.00 -13.17
C ILE A 181 -15.73 -10.25 -14.42
N ASP A 182 -14.76 -10.81 -15.12
CA ASP A 182 -14.25 -10.33 -16.40
C ASP A 182 -13.72 -11.50 -17.24
N ASP A 183 -14.05 -11.52 -18.52
CA ASP A 183 -13.70 -12.59 -19.48
C ASP A 183 -12.73 -12.12 -20.57
N GLN A 184 -12.27 -10.86 -20.53
CA GLN A 184 -11.29 -10.35 -21.48
C GLN A 184 -9.98 -11.14 -21.39
N PRO A 185 -9.32 -11.45 -22.52
CA PRO A 185 -7.99 -12.02 -22.51
C PRO A 185 -7.04 -11.19 -21.64
N GLY A 186 -6.32 -11.84 -20.73
CA GLY A 186 -5.35 -11.18 -19.85
C GLY A 186 -5.93 -10.31 -18.71
N SER A 187 -7.27 -10.27 -18.54
CA SER A 187 -7.89 -9.61 -17.39
C SER A 187 -7.46 -10.27 -16.07
N ASP A 188 -7.24 -9.49 -15.02
CA ASP A 188 -6.85 -9.97 -13.70
C ASP A 188 -7.26 -9.01 -12.58
N VAL A 189 -7.06 -9.42 -11.32
CA VAL A 189 -7.34 -8.63 -10.11
C VAL A 189 -6.11 -8.59 -9.21
N TYR A 190 -5.75 -7.39 -8.74
CA TYR A 190 -4.60 -7.16 -7.85
C TYR A 190 -4.99 -6.35 -6.61
N GLY A 191 -6.02 -5.50 -6.72
CA GLY A 191 -6.58 -4.75 -5.60
C GLY A 191 -7.25 -5.65 -4.58
N SER A 192 -7.37 -5.19 -3.34
CA SER A 192 -8.11 -5.89 -2.29
C SER A 192 -9.60 -5.57 -2.37
N PRO A 193 -10.50 -6.54 -2.12
CA PRO A 193 -11.92 -6.29 -2.07
C PRO A 193 -12.27 -5.37 -0.88
N VAL A 194 -13.07 -4.34 -1.13
CA VAL A 194 -13.57 -3.42 -0.10
C VAL A 194 -15.07 -3.59 0.01
N ILE A 195 -15.58 -3.78 1.22
CA ILE A 195 -17.01 -3.97 1.49
C ILE A 195 -17.56 -2.73 2.18
N PHE A 196 -18.54 -2.09 1.56
CA PHE A 196 -19.21 -0.92 2.11
C PHE A 196 -20.74 -1.06 2.00
N GLU A 197 -21.45 -0.96 3.11
CA GLU A 197 -22.93 -1.09 3.19
C GLU A 197 -23.47 -2.29 2.38
N GLY A 198 -22.77 -3.45 2.48
CA GLY A 198 -23.16 -4.69 1.79
C GLY A 198 -22.83 -4.72 0.29
N THR A 199 -22.11 -3.72 -0.24
CA THR A 199 -21.56 -3.73 -1.59
C THR A 199 -20.06 -4.06 -1.53
N LEU A 200 -19.61 -5.04 -2.30
CA LEU A 200 -18.21 -5.34 -2.50
C LEU A 200 -17.72 -4.64 -3.77
N LEU A 201 -16.64 -3.87 -3.64
CA LEU A 201 -15.96 -3.17 -4.73
C LEU A 201 -14.67 -3.91 -5.07
N ILE A 202 -14.41 -4.14 -6.37
CA ILE A 202 -13.16 -4.71 -6.88
C ILE A 202 -12.84 -4.21 -8.28
N GLY A 203 -11.63 -3.70 -8.46
CA GLY A 203 -11.11 -3.27 -9.77
C GLY A 203 -10.60 -4.45 -10.59
N VAL A 204 -10.71 -4.35 -11.91
CA VAL A 204 -10.10 -5.28 -12.87
C VAL A 204 -9.02 -4.55 -13.66
N SER A 205 -7.87 -5.18 -13.74
CA SER A 205 -6.70 -4.73 -14.50
C SER A 205 -6.31 -5.75 -15.57
N GLY A 206 -5.37 -5.40 -16.42
CA GLY A 206 -4.96 -6.17 -17.59
C GLY A 206 -3.47 -6.44 -17.69
N GLY A 207 -2.76 -6.66 -16.58
CA GLY A 207 -1.31 -6.87 -16.63
C GLY A 207 -0.87 -7.99 -17.58
N SER A 208 -1.63 -9.10 -17.68
CA SER A 208 -1.33 -10.14 -18.66
C SER A 208 -1.75 -9.75 -20.08
N ALA A 209 -2.74 -8.90 -20.26
CA ALA A 209 -3.10 -8.36 -21.57
C ALA A 209 -2.04 -7.37 -22.07
N GLU A 210 -1.53 -6.53 -21.18
CA GLU A 210 -0.47 -5.58 -21.46
C GLU A 210 0.80 -6.25 -21.99
N LEU A 211 1.20 -7.36 -21.39
CA LEU A 211 2.35 -8.17 -21.78
C LEU A 211 2.02 -9.20 -22.88
N GLY A 212 0.76 -9.30 -23.28
CA GLY A 212 0.25 -10.21 -24.28
C GLY A 212 0.47 -9.75 -25.72
N ASP A 213 -0.26 -10.35 -26.65
CA ASP A 213 -0.22 -9.93 -28.04
C ASP A 213 -0.96 -8.59 -28.24
N GLU A 214 -0.70 -7.95 -29.40
CA GLU A 214 -1.23 -6.62 -29.71
C GLU A 214 -2.78 -6.60 -29.79
N ALA A 215 -3.40 -7.69 -30.24
CA ALA A 215 -4.84 -7.75 -30.36
C ALA A 215 -5.52 -7.77 -28.99
N ASP A 216 -5.01 -8.56 -28.05
CA ASP A 216 -5.54 -8.62 -26.68
C ASP A 216 -5.28 -7.31 -25.94
N ARG A 217 -4.07 -6.76 -26.07
CA ARG A 217 -3.68 -5.49 -25.47
C ARG A 217 -4.59 -4.34 -25.90
N TYR A 218 -4.82 -4.18 -27.20
CA TYR A 218 -5.60 -3.06 -27.73
C TYR A 218 -7.11 -3.23 -27.60
N ALA A 219 -7.59 -4.40 -27.24
CA ALA A 219 -8.98 -4.64 -26.92
C ALA A 219 -9.30 -4.48 -25.42
N PHE A 220 -8.30 -4.59 -24.54
CA PHE A 220 -8.51 -4.58 -23.10
C PHE A 220 -9.03 -3.24 -22.57
N GLN A 221 -10.00 -3.30 -21.67
CA GLN A 221 -10.56 -2.15 -20.93
C GLN A 221 -10.64 -2.46 -19.45
N GLY A 222 -10.13 -1.56 -18.61
CA GLY A 222 -10.28 -1.67 -17.16
C GLY A 222 -11.72 -1.50 -16.70
N SER A 223 -12.04 -2.01 -15.52
CA SER A 223 -13.38 -1.83 -14.94
C SER A 223 -13.37 -1.82 -13.41
N MET A 224 -14.39 -1.15 -12.82
CA MET A 224 -14.78 -1.32 -11.43
C MET A 224 -16.03 -2.20 -11.37
N ASN A 225 -16.00 -3.21 -10.52
CA ASN A 225 -17.11 -4.12 -10.32
C ASN A 225 -17.71 -3.93 -8.92
N PHE A 226 -19.04 -3.84 -8.87
CA PHE A 226 -19.84 -3.71 -7.67
C PHE A 226 -20.68 -4.96 -7.49
N LEU A 227 -20.46 -5.71 -6.41
CA LEU A 227 -21.14 -6.96 -6.14
C LEU A 227 -21.98 -6.85 -4.87
N ASP A 228 -23.07 -7.59 -4.81
CA ASP A 228 -23.77 -7.81 -3.53
C ASP A 228 -22.92 -8.74 -2.65
N ALA A 229 -22.45 -8.22 -1.51
CA ALA A 229 -21.56 -8.96 -0.62
C ALA A 229 -22.21 -10.21 -0.01
N SER A 230 -23.55 -10.27 0.05
CA SER A 230 -24.26 -11.44 0.59
C SER A 230 -24.38 -12.59 -0.38
N THR A 231 -24.37 -12.34 -1.69
CA THR A 231 -24.68 -13.33 -2.72
C THR A 231 -23.57 -13.48 -3.79
N GLY A 232 -22.68 -12.49 -3.94
CA GLY A 232 -21.72 -12.43 -5.03
C GLY A 232 -22.32 -11.95 -6.36
N GLN A 233 -23.62 -11.60 -6.40
CA GLN A 233 -24.23 -11.10 -7.62
C GLN A 233 -23.58 -9.77 -8.05
N VAL A 234 -23.15 -9.69 -9.32
CA VAL A 234 -22.66 -8.43 -9.90
C VAL A 234 -23.87 -7.48 -10.05
N LEU A 235 -23.85 -6.39 -9.30
CA LEU A 235 -24.87 -5.34 -9.32
C LEU A 235 -24.61 -4.35 -10.45
N ARG A 236 -23.36 -4.01 -10.65
CA ARG A 236 -22.89 -3.07 -11.67
C ARG A 236 -21.46 -3.41 -12.07
N LYS A 237 -21.14 -3.29 -13.35
CA LYS A 237 -19.79 -3.23 -13.90
C LYS A 237 -19.65 -1.91 -14.64
N THR A 238 -18.66 -1.11 -14.25
CA THR A 238 -18.40 0.21 -14.85
C THR A 238 -17.03 0.17 -15.50
N TRP A 239 -17.00 0.35 -16.80
CA TRP A 239 -15.79 0.42 -17.58
C TRP A 239 -15.09 1.75 -17.35
N THR A 240 -13.76 1.74 -17.27
CA THR A 240 -12.97 2.95 -17.06
C THR A 240 -13.00 3.86 -18.27
N ILE A 241 -13.01 3.30 -19.47
CA ILE A 241 -13.11 4.03 -20.74
C ILE A 241 -14.48 3.75 -21.37
N HIS A 242 -14.63 2.60 -22.01
CA HIS A 242 -15.89 2.13 -22.61
C HIS A 242 -15.90 0.60 -22.64
N PRO A 243 -17.05 -0.06 -22.83
CA PRO A 243 -17.06 -1.51 -22.97
C PRO A 243 -16.18 -1.98 -24.13
N PRO A 244 -15.46 -3.10 -24.00
CA PRO A 244 -14.64 -3.63 -25.08
C PRO A 244 -15.48 -3.86 -26.34
N LYS A 245 -14.97 -3.40 -27.49
CA LYS A 245 -15.66 -3.54 -28.77
C LYS A 245 -14.86 -4.40 -29.73
N GLN A 246 -13.74 -3.86 -30.20
CA GLN A 246 -12.88 -4.48 -31.19
C GLN A 246 -11.44 -4.02 -31.02
N PRO A 247 -10.44 -4.72 -31.58
CA PRO A 247 -9.04 -4.32 -31.51
C PRO A 247 -8.72 -2.99 -32.20
N ASP A 248 -9.63 -2.43 -32.96
CA ASP A 248 -9.49 -1.13 -33.64
C ASP A 248 -10.14 0.05 -32.89
N ASP A 249 -10.61 -0.16 -31.66
CA ASP A 249 -11.04 0.92 -30.77
C ASP A 249 -9.91 1.93 -30.56
N GLU A 250 -10.26 3.20 -30.46
CA GLU A 250 -9.28 4.30 -30.35
C GLU A 250 -8.48 4.23 -29.04
N PHE A 251 -9.11 3.78 -27.93
CA PHE A 251 -8.53 3.74 -26.60
C PHE A 251 -8.55 2.33 -26.00
N ALA A 252 -7.54 1.99 -25.20
CA ALA A 252 -7.44 0.74 -24.46
C ALA A 252 -6.64 0.94 -23.17
N GLY A 253 -6.78 0.04 -22.20
CA GLY A 253 -6.04 0.06 -20.94
C GLY A 253 -6.85 0.60 -19.77
N ALA A 254 -6.29 1.53 -19.01
CA ALA A 254 -6.88 2.14 -17.81
C ALA A 254 -7.39 1.11 -16.79
N GLY A 255 -6.65 0.01 -16.57
CA GLY A 255 -6.94 -1.02 -15.58
C GLY A 255 -6.98 -0.46 -14.16
N ILE A 256 -7.79 -1.05 -13.27
CA ILE A 256 -7.81 -0.69 -11.85
C ILE A 256 -7.16 -1.84 -11.07
N TRP A 257 -5.97 -1.59 -10.50
CA TRP A 257 -5.25 -2.55 -9.66
C TRP A 257 -4.96 -2.03 -8.26
N SER A 258 -5.29 -0.75 -7.97
CA SER A 258 -5.29 -0.19 -6.62
C SER A 258 -6.51 -0.65 -5.80
N THR A 259 -6.40 -0.60 -4.47
CA THR A 259 -7.53 -0.81 -3.56
C THR A 259 -8.28 0.52 -3.36
N PRO A 260 -9.60 0.58 -3.60
CA PRO A 260 -10.37 1.82 -3.47
C PRO A 260 -10.33 2.40 -2.05
N ALA A 261 -10.24 3.74 -1.94
CA ALA A 261 -10.57 4.47 -0.72
C ALA A 261 -12.03 4.92 -0.78
N ILE A 262 -12.73 4.94 0.36
CA ILE A 262 -14.16 5.29 0.43
C ILE A 262 -14.36 6.49 1.33
N ASP A 263 -15.05 7.51 0.83
CA ASP A 263 -15.72 8.53 1.66
C ASP A 263 -17.12 8.00 2.04
N ALA A 264 -17.22 7.45 3.24
CA ALA A 264 -18.44 6.85 3.74
C ALA A 264 -19.59 7.87 3.94
N GLU A 265 -19.26 9.14 4.19
CA GLU A 265 -20.25 10.21 4.36
C GLU A 265 -20.82 10.66 3.02
N ALA A 266 -19.94 10.88 2.04
CA ALA A 266 -20.34 11.28 0.69
C ALA A 266 -20.81 10.10 -0.17
N LYS A 267 -20.59 8.85 0.30
CA LYS A 267 -20.86 7.60 -0.42
C LYS A 267 -20.24 7.59 -1.82
N VAL A 268 -18.96 7.90 -1.86
CA VAL A 268 -18.14 7.82 -3.07
C VAL A 268 -16.87 7.01 -2.82
N ALA A 269 -16.35 6.38 -3.87
CA ALA A 269 -15.08 5.66 -3.84
C ALA A 269 -14.08 6.30 -4.80
N TYR A 270 -12.79 6.23 -4.46
CA TYR A 270 -11.68 6.70 -5.28
C TYR A 270 -10.77 5.53 -5.61
N ALA A 271 -10.42 5.36 -6.88
CA ALA A 271 -9.51 4.31 -7.33
C ALA A 271 -8.55 4.82 -8.40
N GLY A 272 -7.28 4.46 -8.29
CA GLY A 272 -6.27 4.77 -9.30
C GLY A 272 -6.37 3.84 -10.51
N THR A 273 -6.07 4.36 -11.70
CA THR A 273 -6.04 3.62 -12.95
C THR A 273 -4.63 3.49 -13.51
N ALA A 274 -4.46 2.44 -14.30
CA ALA A 274 -3.27 2.16 -15.06
C ALA A 274 -3.15 3.02 -16.32
N ASN A 275 -2.02 2.87 -16.99
CA ASN A 275 -1.65 3.50 -18.24
C ASN A 275 -2.60 3.15 -19.40
N PRO A 276 -2.57 3.94 -20.50
CA PRO A 276 -3.18 3.55 -21.75
C PRO A 276 -2.36 2.44 -22.41
N PHE A 277 -3.03 1.46 -23.02
CA PHE A 277 -2.35 0.34 -23.72
C PHE A 277 -2.09 0.63 -25.19
N ARG A 278 -2.68 1.71 -25.73
CA ARG A 278 -2.41 2.16 -27.09
C ARG A 278 -1.43 3.32 -27.09
N PRO A 279 -0.35 3.25 -27.87
CA PRO A 279 0.56 4.37 -28.06
C PRO A 279 -0.19 5.61 -28.57
N GLN A 280 0.13 6.78 -28.02
CA GLN A 280 -0.42 8.08 -28.43
C GLN A 280 -1.96 8.22 -28.35
N ALA A 281 -2.61 7.34 -27.59
CA ALA A 281 -4.06 7.34 -27.40
C ALA A 281 -4.41 7.52 -25.91
N GLU A 282 -4.03 8.67 -25.37
CA GLU A 282 -4.26 9.03 -23.97
C GLU A 282 -5.74 9.34 -23.72
N HIS A 283 -6.35 8.64 -22.77
CA HIS A 283 -7.73 8.88 -22.31
C HIS A 283 -7.73 9.60 -20.97
N GLU A 284 -8.74 10.41 -20.69
CA GLU A 284 -8.85 11.16 -19.42
C GLU A 284 -8.91 10.25 -18.19
N HIS A 285 -9.31 8.99 -18.35
CA HIS A 285 -9.40 7.99 -17.29
C HIS A 285 -8.20 7.04 -17.22
N ALA A 286 -7.22 7.11 -18.10
CA ALA A 286 -5.93 6.44 -17.93
C ALA A 286 -5.00 7.32 -17.10
N ASN A 287 -4.05 6.74 -16.37
CA ASN A 287 -3.16 7.48 -15.46
C ASN A 287 -3.91 8.50 -14.58
N ALA A 288 -5.03 8.07 -14.01
CA ALA A 288 -5.99 8.94 -13.32
C ALA A 288 -6.45 8.34 -11.99
N VAL A 289 -7.06 9.15 -11.15
CA VAL A 289 -7.86 8.67 -10.03
C VAL A 289 -9.32 8.95 -10.35
N LEU A 290 -10.14 7.90 -10.39
CA LEU A 290 -11.56 7.98 -10.70
C LEU A 290 -12.38 8.04 -9.42
N LYS A 291 -13.45 8.83 -9.45
CA LYS A 291 -14.43 8.96 -8.38
C LYS A 291 -15.74 8.29 -8.80
N PHE A 292 -16.20 7.32 -8.01
CA PHE A 292 -17.40 6.53 -8.27
C PHE A 292 -18.50 6.86 -7.27
N ASP A 293 -19.75 6.96 -7.75
CA ASP A 293 -20.93 6.95 -6.87
C ASP A 293 -21.18 5.53 -6.36
N ILE A 294 -21.17 5.34 -5.04
CA ILE A 294 -21.39 4.03 -4.42
C ILE A 294 -22.67 3.98 -3.57
N ASP A 295 -23.53 5.01 -3.64
CA ASP A 295 -24.83 4.96 -2.97
C ASP A 295 -25.82 4.09 -3.75
N ARG A 296 -26.16 2.91 -3.20
CA ARG A 296 -27.19 2.02 -3.79
C ARG A 296 -28.55 2.71 -4.00
N GLY A 297 -28.83 3.80 -3.28
CA GLY A 297 -30.05 4.58 -3.44
C GLY A 297 -29.98 5.61 -4.57
N SER A 298 -28.80 5.86 -5.11
CA SER A 298 -28.58 6.81 -6.20
C SER A 298 -28.94 6.22 -7.56
N PRO A 299 -29.57 6.97 -8.47
CA PRO A 299 -29.75 6.56 -9.85
C PRO A 299 -28.41 6.43 -10.61
N GLY A 300 -27.35 7.07 -10.13
CA GLY A 300 -25.98 7.01 -10.64
C GLY A 300 -25.13 5.92 -9.98
N PHE A 301 -25.70 4.99 -9.21
CA PHE A 301 -24.93 3.93 -8.55
C PHE A 301 -23.96 3.22 -9.50
N GLY A 302 -22.69 3.27 -9.15
CA GLY A 302 -21.58 2.71 -9.91
C GLY A 302 -21.05 3.60 -11.04
N ASP A 303 -21.62 4.76 -11.32
CA ASP A 303 -21.11 5.66 -12.36
C ASP A 303 -19.82 6.36 -11.91
N ILE A 304 -18.93 6.62 -12.88
CA ILE A 304 -17.81 7.56 -12.69
C ILE A 304 -18.42 8.96 -12.68
N VAL A 305 -18.28 9.66 -11.57
CA VAL A 305 -18.88 11.00 -11.37
C VAL A 305 -17.88 12.13 -11.53
N ASP A 306 -16.58 11.82 -11.43
CA ASP A 306 -15.49 12.78 -11.61
C ASP A 306 -14.14 12.04 -11.74
N SER A 307 -13.08 12.75 -12.13
CA SER A 307 -11.74 12.18 -12.24
C SER A 307 -10.65 13.23 -12.01
N TYR A 308 -9.49 12.76 -11.51
CA TYR A 308 -8.25 13.54 -11.44
C TYR A 308 -7.21 12.92 -12.36
N LYS A 309 -6.72 13.68 -13.35
CA LYS A 309 -5.67 13.25 -14.26
C LYS A 309 -4.30 13.49 -13.63
N GLY A 310 -3.48 12.45 -13.53
CA GLY A 310 -2.10 12.53 -13.05
C GLY A 310 -1.12 13.00 -14.13
N THR A 311 0.16 12.71 -13.90
CA THR A 311 1.18 12.86 -14.94
C THR A 311 0.89 11.88 -16.06
N ILE A 312 0.89 12.37 -17.29
CA ILE A 312 0.60 11.57 -18.49
C ILE A 312 1.88 11.04 -19.12
N ASP A 313 1.77 9.90 -19.79
CA ASP A 313 2.82 9.28 -20.57
C ASP A 313 2.35 8.96 -22.00
N GLU A 314 3.29 8.84 -22.89
CA GLU A 314 3.08 8.13 -24.16
C GLU A 314 3.63 6.71 -23.98
N TYR A 315 2.87 5.84 -23.30
CA TYR A 315 3.29 4.47 -23.12
C TYR A 315 3.57 3.77 -24.45
N VAL A 316 4.78 3.24 -24.58
CA VAL A 316 5.19 2.44 -25.73
C VAL A 316 5.48 1.03 -25.26
N PRO A 317 4.65 0.04 -25.60
CA PRO A 317 4.87 -1.35 -25.20
C PRO A 317 6.23 -1.85 -25.70
N GLY A 318 6.96 -2.58 -24.84
CA GLY A 318 8.15 -3.31 -25.25
C GLY A 318 9.48 -2.60 -25.04
N PHE A 319 9.60 -1.77 -24.00
CA PHE A 319 10.88 -1.22 -23.56
C PHE A 319 11.61 -0.32 -24.59
N ALA A 320 10.87 0.52 -25.29
CA ALA A 320 11.49 1.49 -26.17
C ALA A 320 12.16 2.62 -25.37
N ASP A 321 13.40 2.94 -25.71
CA ASP A 321 14.16 4.05 -25.14
C ASP A 321 13.56 5.40 -25.57
N LEU A 322 12.49 5.86 -24.92
CA LEU A 322 11.97 7.21 -25.10
C LEU A 322 12.65 8.17 -24.13
N PRO A 323 13.09 9.34 -24.59
CA PRO A 323 13.57 10.37 -23.69
C PRO A 323 12.41 10.93 -22.84
N CYS A 324 12.53 10.91 -21.52
CA CYS A 324 11.50 11.36 -20.58
C CYS A 324 10.96 12.77 -20.81
N TYR A 325 11.69 13.63 -21.53
CA TYR A 325 11.35 15.03 -21.77
C TYR A 325 10.55 15.27 -23.05
N ASP A 326 10.39 14.25 -23.90
CA ASP A 326 9.65 14.38 -25.18
C ASP A 326 8.18 13.97 -25.06
N ILE A 327 7.69 13.73 -23.82
CA ILE A 327 6.32 13.31 -23.58
C ILE A 327 5.40 14.53 -23.64
N PRO A 328 4.46 14.63 -24.62
CA PRO A 328 3.53 15.72 -24.70
C PRO A 328 2.66 15.84 -23.43
N GLY A 329 2.54 17.05 -22.93
CA GLY A 329 1.74 17.32 -21.73
C GLY A 329 2.43 16.99 -20.40
N ASN A 330 3.62 16.44 -20.43
CA ASN A 330 4.42 16.25 -19.22
C ASN A 330 5.05 17.59 -18.82
N PRO A 331 4.66 18.22 -17.71
CA PRO A 331 5.15 19.55 -17.38
C PRO A 331 6.67 19.50 -17.11
N PRO A 332 7.47 20.34 -17.76
CA PRO A 332 8.92 20.35 -17.70
C PRO A 332 9.58 20.34 -16.31
N PRO A 333 8.95 20.85 -15.22
CA PRO A 333 9.64 20.82 -13.93
C PRO A 333 9.77 19.43 -13.28
N TYR A 334 9.01 18.43 -13.73
CA TYR A 334 9.02 17.12 -13.09
C TYR A 334 10.15 16.20 -13.54
N TYR A 335 10.69 16.42 -14.73
CA TYR A 335 11.80 15.62 -15.26
C TYR A 335 12.89 16.56 -15.77
N PRO A 336 13.91 16.83 -14.95
CA PRO A 336 15.02 17.66 -15.38
C PRO A 336 15.69 17.06 -16.62
N GLN A 337 15.96 17.91 -17.61
CA GLN A 337 16.67 17.51 -18.84
C GLN A 337 17.98 16.80 -18.50
N GLY A 338 18.19 15.62 -19.03
CA GLY A 338 19.43 14.88 -18.86
C GLY A 338 19.36 13.61 -18.00
N ILE A 339 18.21 13.28 -17.42
CA ILE A 339 17.98 11.88 -17.02
C ILE A 339 17.95 11.09 -18.33
N GLY A 340 18.86 10.17 -18.49
CA GLY A 340 18.99 9.34 -19.70
C GLY A 340 17.67 8.70 -20.10
N ALA A 341 17.64 8.08 -21.25
CA ALA A 341 16.43 7.44 -21.78
C ALA A 341 15.60 6.83 -20.65
N CYS A 342 14.41 7.35 -20.44
CA CYS A 342 13.41 6.70 -19.61
C CYS A 342 12.90 5.50 -20.41
N GLY A 343 13.71 4.45 -20.46
CA GLY A 343 13.20 3.19 -20.96
C GLY A 343 11.93 2.87 -20.20
N ASP A 344 10.87 2.61 -20.93
CA ASP A 344 9.66 2.08 -20.38
C ASP A 344 8.96 2.98 -19.33
N ILE A 345 8.30 4.02 -19.78
CA ILE A 345 7.49 4.90 -18.94
C ILE A 345 6.08 4.33 -18.87
N ASP A 346 5.72 3.88 -17.67
CA ASP A 346 4.42 3.39 -17.30
C ASP A 346 4.04 4.13 -16.00
N LEU A 347 3.15 5.09 -16.11
CA LEU A 347 2.87 6.05 -15.04
C LEU A 347 1.58 5.76 -14.26
N ASP A 348 1.26 4.51 -14.05
CA ASP A 348 0.10 4.06 -13.27
C ASP A 348 -0.07 4.74 -11.91
N PHE A 349 -1.32 4.93 -11.49
CA PHE A 349 -1.69 5.05 -10.10
C PHE A 349 -1.91 3.67 -9.47
N GLY A 350 -0.84 2.92 -9.23
CA GLY A 350 -0.90 1.61 -8.60
C GLY A 350 -1.04 1.65 -7.08
N ALA A 351 -0.46 2.65 -6.45
CA ALA A 351 -0.64 2.90 -5.02
C ALA A 351 -2.10 3.27 -4.73
N SER A 352 -2.69 2.65 -3.70
CA SER A 352 -4.06 2.92 -3.29
C SER A 352 -4.23 4.36 -2.79
N PRO A 353 -5.27 5.10 -3.21
CA PRO A 353 -5.53 6.44 -2.71
C PRO A 353 -5.74 6.48 -1.19
N ASN A 354 -5.36 7.59 -0.56
CA ASN A 354 -5.68 7.90 0.84
C ASN A 354 -6.70 9.04 0.89
N LEU A 355 -7.73 8.92 1.71
CA LEU A 355 -8.66 10.01 2.00
C LEU A 355 -8.31 10.61 3.37
N PHE A 356 -8.16 11.94 3.44
CA PHE A 356 -7.81 12.62 4.69
C PHE A 356 -8.38 14.04 4.77
N THR A 357 -8.33 14.62 5.98
CA THR A 357 -8.77 16.00 6.20
C THR A 357 -7.55 16.92 6.29
N GLY A 358 -7.46 17.90 5.41
CA GLY A 358 -6.44 18.94 5.46
C GLY A 358 -6.64 19.92 6.63
N ALA A 359 -5.63 20.75 6.91
CA ALA A 359 -5.63 21.68 8.05
C ALA A 359 -6.80 22.70 8.04
N ASN A 360 -7.38 22.98 6.88
CA ASN A 360 -8.53 23.87 6.71
C ASN A 360 -9.88 23.15 6.83
N GLY A 361 -9.90 21.88 7.20
CA GLY A 361 -11.11 21.06 7.31
C GLY A 361 -11.64 20.52 5.97
N ARG A 362 -10.95 20.74 4.84
CA ARG A 362 -11.31 20.15 3.54
C ARG A 362 -10.94 18.67 3.51
N LYS A 363 -11.81 17.85 2.94
CA LYS A 363 -11.47 16.47 2.59
C LYS A 363 -10.59 16.46 1.35
N LEU A 364 -9.51 15.73 1.42
CA LEU A 364 -8.50 15.62 0.36
C LEU A 364 -8.29 14.14 0.02
N VAL A 365 -7.93 13.88 -1.23
CA VAL A 365 -7.44 12.58 -1.68
C VAL A 365 -5.98 12.73 -2.06
N GLY A 366 -5.14 11.85 -1.52
CA GLY A 366 -3.76 11.72 -1.90
C GLY A 366 -3.53 10.42 -2.66
N ALA A 367 -2.72 10.45 -3.71
CA ALA A 367 -2.41 9.27 -4.50
C ALA A 367 -0.96 9.29 -5.00
N GLY A 368 -0.27 8.17 -4.83
CA GLY A 368 1.07 7.96 -5.37
C GLY A 368 1.02 7.41 -6.79
N GLN A 369 1.91 7.91 -7.66
CA GLN A 369 2.00 7.51 -9.06
C GLN A 369 3.39 6.98 -9.39
N LYS A 370 3.52 6.06 -10.33
CA LYS A 370 4.81 5.55 -10.84
C LYS A 370 5.69 6.66 -11.44
N SER A 371 5.13 7.84 -11.70
CA SER A 371 5.89 9.05 -12.04
C SER A 371 6.84 9.52 -10.93
N GLY A 372 6.76 8.95 -9.74
CA GLY A 372 7.49 9.43 -8.57
C GLY A 372 6.87 10.68 -7.95
N VAL A 373 5.68 11.05 -8.37
CA VAL A 373 4.92 12.20 -7.86
C VAL A 373 3.82 11.71 -6.92
N TYR A 374 3.71 12.33 -5.76
CA TYR A 374 2.53 12.21 -4.91
C TYR A 374 1.60 13.38 -5.20
N HIS A 375 0.36 13.07 -5.57
CA HIS A 375 -0.67 14.02 -5.97
C HIS A 375 -1.69 14.18 -4.84
N VAL A 376 -2.08 15.42 -4.53
CA VAL A 376 -3.18 15.70 -3.61
C VAL A 376 -4.17 16.65 -4.25
N PHE A 377 -5.42 16.28 -4.22
CA PHE A 377 -6.54 17.01 -4.80
C PHE A 377 -7.75 17.03 -3.85
N ASP A 378 -8.67 17.94 -4.11
CA ASP A 378 -9.89 18.09 -3.33
C ASP A 378 -10.84 16.91 -3.57
N ALA A 379 -11.30 16.27 -2.51
CA ALA A 379 -12.17 15.09 -2.59
C ALA A 379 -13.55 15.39 -3.22
N GLN A 380 -14.02 16.62 -3.13
CA GLN A 380 -15.33 17.01 -3.69
C GLN A 380 -15.22 17.38 -5.16
N THR A 381 -14.25 18.23 -5.52
CA THR A 381 -14.14 18.86 -6.86
C THR A 381 -13.10 18.21 -7.75
N MET A 382 -12.32 17.27 -7.25
CA MET A 382 -11.17 16.64 -7.91
C MET A 382 -10.08 17.62 -8.41
N GLU A 383 -10.17 18.91 -8.03
CA GLU A 383 -9.19 19.94 -8.38
C GLU A 383 -7.88 19.76 -7.62
N PRO A 384 -6.72 19.95 -8.26
CA PRO A 384 -5.41 19.80 -7.61
C PRO A 384 -5.24 20.79 -6.44
N VAL A 385 -4.62 20.33 -5.36
CA VAL A 385 -4.26 21.15 -4.19
C VAL A 385 -2.76 21.33 -4.11
N TRP A 386 -2.00 20.24 -4.16
CA TRP A 386 -0.55 20.26 -4.29
C TRP A 386 -0.05 18.93 -4.87
N THR A 387 1.13 18.97 -5.45
CA THR A 387 1.88 17.80 -5.92
C THR A 387 3.31 17.90 -5.42
N GLN A 388 3.94 16.75 -5.16
CA GLN A 388 5.33 16.70 -4.73
C GLN A 388 6.06 15.53 -5.38
N ILE A 389 7.20 15.82 -5.99
CA ILE A 389 8.13 14.79 -6.46
C ILE A 389 8.81 14.17 -5.24
N VAL A 390 8.75 12.86 -5.13
CA VAL A 390 9.39 12.09 -4.06
C VAL A 390 10.44 11.10 -4.57
N GLY A 391 10.52 10.91 -5.88
CA GLY A 391 11.53 10.02 -6.47
C GLY A 391 11.49 10.00 -8.00
N PRO A 392 12.40 9.25 -8.63
CA PRO A 392 12.43 9.10 -10.07
C PRO A 392 11.24 8.26 -10.57
N PRO A 393 10.80 8.50 -11.81
CA PRO A 393 9.80 7.67 -12.47
C PRO A 393 10.37 6.31 -12.86
N GLY A 394 9.47 5.38 -13.21
CA GLY A 394 9.84 4.11 -13.83
C GLY A 394 8.66 3.17 -13.89
N SER A 395 8.64 2.29 -14.88
CA SER A 395 7.62 1.24 -15.01
C SER A 395 7.58 0.30 -13.82
N LEU A 396 8.75 -0.03 -13.31
CA LEU A 396 8.95 -0.74 -12.04
C LEU A 396 9.39 0.22 -10.93
N GLY A 397 9.17 1.52 -11.09
CA GLY A 397 9.68 2.58 -10.24
C GLY A 397 8.59 3.49 -9.69
N GLY A 398 9.00 4.68 -9.26
CA GLY A 398 8.11 5.65 -8.65
C GLY A 398 7.45 5.14 -7.37
N ILE A 399 6.18 5.47 -7.17
CA ILE A 399 5.40 5.05 -6.00
C ILE A 399 4.49 3.89 -6.41
N VAL A 400 4.87 2.67 -6.04
CA VAL A 400 4.07 1.44 -6.25
C VAL A 400 3.41 1.01 -4.93
N GLY A 401 4.16 0.94 -3.84
CA GLY A 401 3.62 0.63 -2.52
C GLY A 401 2.68 1.72 -2.00
N SER A 402 1.56 1.31 -1.41
CA SER A 402 0.57 2.25 -0.89
C SER A 402 1.08 3.03 0.31
N THR A 403 0.66 4.28 0.38
CA THR A 403 1.05 5.27 1.37
C THR A 403 0.21 5.20 2.64
N ALA A 404 0.69 5.79 3.73
CA ALA A 404 -0.05 5.99 4.98
C ALA A 404 -0.17 7.48 5.32
N HIS A 405 -1.21 7.84 6.08
CA HIS A 405 -1.49 9.22 6.46
C HIS A 405 -1.95 9.34 7.91
N ASP A 406 -1.18 10.05 8.77
CA ASP A 406 -1.44 10.19 10.21
C ASP A 406 -2.16 11.49 10.62
N GLY A 407 -2.72 12.23 9.68
CA GLY A 407 -3.35 13.54 9.91
C GLY A 407 -2.39 14.73 9.75
N GLN A 408 -1.09 14.55 9.86
CA GLN A 408 -0.07 15.60 9.72
C GLN A 408 0.95 15.30 8.62
N SER A 409 1.22 14.04 8.41
CA SER A 409 2.22 13.54 7.47
C SER A 409 1.62 12.50 6.54
N VAL A 410 2.15 12.47 5.34
CA VAL A 410 2.05 11.33 4.43
C VAL A 410 3.39 10.60 4.46
N PHE A 411 3.32 9.26 4.47
CA PHE A 411 4.48 8.38 4.43
C PHE A 411 4.34 7.43 3.24
N GLY A 412 5.40 7.19 2.52
CA GLY A 412 5.35 6.28 1.39
C GLY A 412 6.71 5.75 0.99
N PRO A 413 6.73 4.72 0.13
CA PRO A 413 7.96 4.20 -0.44
C PRO A 413 8.25 4.81 -1.81
N ILE A 414 9.50 4.72 -2.23
CA ILE A 414 9.95 4.79 -3.61
C ILE A 414 10.61 3.47 -3.97
N THR A 415 10.21 2.91 -5.11
CA THR A 415 10.66 1.58 -5.52
C THR A 415 12.16 1.57 -5.85
N VAL A 416 12.63 2.44 -6.73
CA VAL A 416 14.02 2.57 -7.12
C VAL A 416 14.43 4.04 -6.95
N PRO A 417 15.51 4.36 -6.27
CA PRO A 417 16.56 3.50 -5.67
C PRO A 417 16.21 2.89 -4.31
N GLY A 418 14.98 2.85 -3.88
CA GLY A 418 14.54 2.20 -2.64
C GLY A 418 14.74 3.06 -1.40
N TYR A 419 13.69 3.77 -1.00
CA TYR A 419 13.63 4.51 0.26
C TYR A 419 12.19 4.73 0.73
N VAL A 420 12.05 5.08 2.00
CA VAL A 420 10.80 5.54 2.59
C VAL A 420 10.91 7.04 2.81
N TRP A 421 9.83 7.75 2.54
CA TRP A 421 9.78 9.22 2.65
C TRP A 421 8.60 9.68 3.49
N SER A 422 8.69 10.92 3.97
CA SER A 422 7.58 11.63 4.62
C SER A 422 7.43 13.04 4.08
N LEU A 423 6.17 13.41 3.81
CA LEU A 423 5.77 14.76 3.42
C LEU A 423 4.85 15.38 4.47
N SER A 424 4.80 16.70 4.50
CA SER A 424 3.74 17.42 5.19
C SER A 424 2.41 17.25 4.45
N ALA A 425 1.38 16.80 5.14
CA ALA A 425 0.05 16.64 4.57
C ALA A 425 -0.60 17.97 4.12
N ASN A 426 -0.12 19.10 4.66
CA ASN A 426 -0.71 20.40 4.38
C ASN A 426 -0.28 21.00 3.05
N ASP A 427 0.98 20.81 2.68
CA ASP A 427 1.62 21.53 1.56
C ASP A 427 2.59 20.69 0.74
N GLY A 428 2.75 19.40 1.06
CA GLY A 428 3.63 18.48 0.36
C GLY A 428 5.12 18.69 0.63
N SER A 429 5.50 19.60 1.53
CA SER A 429 6.92 19.83 1.83
C SER A 429 7.57 18.57 2.42
N HIS A 430 8.79 18.27 1.98
CA HIS A 430 9.56 17.13 2.48
C HIS A 430 9.86 17.28 3.97
N ARG A 431 9.65 16.18 4.73
CA ARG A 431 10.04 16.10 6.14
C ARG A 431 11.32 15.29 6.32
N TRP A 432 11.38 14.12 5.68
CA TRP A 432 12.57 13.27 5.69
C TRP A 432 12.49 12.21 4.57
N VAL A 433 13.64 11.63 4.27
CA VAL A 433 13.81 10.45 3.41
C VAL A 433 14.77 9.49 4.10
N ALA A 434 14.47 8.20 4.10
CA ALA A 434 15.26 7.15 4.72
C ALA A 434 15.51 6.04 3.69
N PRO A 435 16.77 5.82 3.24
CA PRO A 435 17.08 4.74 2.30
C PRO A 435 16.82 3.37 2.93
N VAL A 436 16.34 2.42 2.13
CA VAL A 436 16.31 1.00 2.50
C VAL A 436 17.65 0.36 2.16
N ALA A 437 18.03 -0.67 2.93
CA ALA A 437 19.39 -1.22 2.87
C ALA A 437 19.76 -1.81 1.50
N ASP A 438 18.77 -2.27 0.71
CA ASP A 438 19.01 -3.08 -0.48
C ASP A 438 18.80 -2.30 -1.81
N GLY A 439 18.55 -1.01 -1.73
CA GLY A 439 18.42 -0.14 -2.89
C GLY A 439 17.16 -0.33 -3.74
N VAL A 440 16.21 -1.16 -3.31
CA VAL A 440 14.90 -1.36 -3.97
C VAL A 440 13.83 -1.60 -2.91
N HIS A 441 12.69 -0.94 -3.06
CA HIS A 441 11.49 -1.18 -2.25
C HIS A 441 10.31 -1.45 -3.18
N TRP A 442 10.12 -2.69 -3.56
CA TRP A 442 9.05 -3.06 -4.47
C TRP A 442 7.74 -3.25 -3.75
N GLY A 443 6.68 -2.64 -4.14
CA GLY A 443 5.30 -2.93 -3.76
C GLY A 443 4.83 -2.92 -2.30
N PRO A 444 5.62 -3.29 -1.24
CA PRO A 444 5.08 -3.31 0.10
C PRO A 444 4.53 -1.95 0.53
N PRO A 445 3.31 -1.91 1.05
CA PRO A 445 2.78 -0.66 1.58
C PRO A 445 3.42 -0.32 2.93
N VAL A 446 3.43 0.96 3.28
CA VAL A 446 3.81 1.40 4.63
C VAL A 446 2.62 1.35 5.58
N ALA A 447 2.88 1.12 6.87
CA ALA A 447 1.91 1.20 7.96
C ALA A 447 2.46 2.08 9.08
N VAL A 448 1.60 2.81 9.78
CA VAL A 448 2.01 3.72 10.85
C VAL A 448 1.27 3.41 12.13
N ALA A 449 1.98 3.39 13.25
CA ALA A 449 1.38 3.27 14.57
C ALA A 449 2.25 3.96 15.62
N ASN A 450 1.65 4.76 16.48
CA ASN A 450 2.29 5.38 17.66
C ASN A 450 3.68 5.98 17.40
N GLY A 451 3.83 6.69 16.26
CA GLY A 451 5.10 7.36 15.89
C GLY A 451 6.14 6.46 15.23
N VAL A 452 5.77 5.26 14.80
CA VAL A 452 6.63 4.33 14.06
C VAL A 452 6.04 4.06 12.68
N VAL A 453 6.87 4.13 11.64
CA VAL A 453 6.56 3.71 10.28
C VAL A 453 7.14 2.32 10.05
N TYR A 454 6.32 1.41 9.58
CA TYR A 454 6.70 0.02 9.30
C TYR A 454 6.56 -0.30 7.82
N THR A 455 7.46 -1.10 7.29
CA THR A 455 7.36 -1.70 5.96
C THR A 455 8.15 -3.01 5.88
N VAL A 456 7.98 -3.75 4.80
CA VAL A 456 8.80 -4.93 4.49
C VAL A 456 9.75 -4.55 3.35
N ASP A 457 11.02 -4.88 3.50
CA ASP A 457 12.00 -4.65 2.43
C ASP A 457 12.09 -5.84 1.45
N LEU A 458 12.84 -5.64 0.36
CA LEU A 458 13.01 -6.64 -0.69
C LEU A 458 13.65 -7.94 -0.18
N THR A 459 14.48 -7.87 0.85
CA THR A 459 15.21 -9.03 1.39
C THR A 459 14.43 -9.80 2.44
N GLY A 460 13.17 -9.40 2.71
CA GLY A 460 12.29 -10.09 3.65
C GLY A 460 12.53 -9.70 5.11
N PHE A 461 12.86 -8.45 5.35
CA PHE A 461 12.92 -7.89 6.69
C PHE A 461 11.76 -6.92 6.95
N LEU A 462 11.29 -6.90 8.18
CA LEU A 462 10.48 -5.82 8.72
C LEU A 462 11.41 -4.66 9.10
N ASP A 463 11.24 -3.53 8.42
CA ASP A 463 11.89 -2.28 8.76
C ASP A 463 10.96 -1.38 9.56
N ALA A 464 11.49 -0.72 10.58
CA ALA A 464 10.78 0.23 11.43
C ALA A 464 11.54 1.55 11.54
N TYR A 465 10.87 2.65 11.23
CA TYR A 465 11.45 4.01 11.23
C TYR A 465 10.72 4.92 12.21
N ASP A 466 11.43 5.85 12.81
CA ASP A 466 10.82 6.95 13.58
C ASP A 466 10.02 7.86 12.63
N ALA A 467 8.72 7.96 12.83
CA ALA A 467 7.82 8.71 11.95
C ALA A 467 8.15 10.21 11.87
N ARG A 468 8.81 10.76 12.88
CA ARG A 468 9.17 12.18 12.94
C ARG A 468 10.50 12.49 12.24
N THR A 469 11.45 11.54 12.24
CA THR A 469 12.84 11.81 11.80
C THR A 469 13.30 10.93 10.64
N GLY A 470 12.61 9.83 10.34
CA GLY A 470 13.04 8.83 9.37
C GLY A 470 14.19 7.94 9.86
N ALA A 471 14.63 8.07 11.12
CA ALA A 471 15.69 7.22 11.64
C ALA A 471 15.25 5.75 11.68
N LEU A 472 16.08 4.84 11.18
CA LEU A 472 15.84 3.39 11.30
C LEU A 472 15.95 2.98 12.78
N LEU A 473 14.86 2.50 13.34
CA LEU A 473 14.76 2.06 14.74
C LEU A 473 15.05 0.58 14.91
N GLY A 474 14.81 -0.21 13.89
CA GLY A 474 15.03 -1.64 13.92
C GLY A 474 14.74 -2.32 12.59
N LYS A 475 15.41 -3.45 12.40
CA LYS A 475 15.25 -4.35 11.26
C LYS A 475 15.11 -5.76 11.79
N ARG A 476 14.09 -6.53 11.35
CA ARG A 476 13.77 -7.86 11.87
C ARG A 476 13.54 -8.85 10.75
N PRO A 477 14.19 -10.03 10.74
CA PRO A 477 13.97 -11.03 9.71
C PRO A 477 12.55 -11.60 9.79
N LEU A 478 11.94 -11.84 8.65
CA LEU A 478 10.61 -12.44 8.52
C LEU A 478 10.67 -13.91 8.08
N MET A 479 11.78 -14.35 7.55
CA MET A 479 12.00 -15.75 7.16
C MET A 479 12.96 -16.39 8.17
N LEU A 480 12.44 -17.32 8.95
CA LEU A 480 13.18 -18.06 9.94
C LEU A 480 13.69 -19.35 9.28
N GLY A 481 15.00 -19.58 9.29
CA GLY A 481 15.59 -20.82 8.77
C GLY A 481 16.43 -20.73 7.50
N GLY A 482 16.95 -19.57 7.14
CA GLY A 482 18.23 -19.48 6.42
C GLY A 482 18.22 -19.58 4.90
N THR A 483 17.12 -19.42 4.22
CA THR A 483 17.15 -19.16 2.77
C THR A 483 16.37 -17.92 2.42
N ASN A 484 16.83 -16.79 2.89
CA ASN A 484 16.46 -15.51 2.30
C ASN A 484 16.97 -15.54 0.87
N SER A 485 16.11 -15.86 -0.07
CA SER A 485 16.45 -15.65 -1.48
C SER A 485 15.98 -14.25 -1.85
N PRO A 486 16.87 -13.27 -2.00
CA PRO A 486 16.52 -11.89 -2.32
C PRO A 486 16.17 -11.70 -3.80
N THR A 487 15.71 -12.72 -4.48
CA THR A 487 15.60 -12.74 -5.95
C THR A 487 14.23 -12.33 -6.47
N SER A 488 13.28 -11.96 -5.61
CA SER A 488 11.92 -11.64 -6.03
C SER A 488 11.43 -10.37 -5.37
N LEU A 489 10.67 -9.58 -6.12
CA LEU A 489 10.04 -8.33 -5.68
C LEU A 489 9.04 -8.61 -4.56
N SER A 490 9.22 -8.04 -3.37
CA SER A 490 8.31 -8.25 -2.25
C SER A 490 7.03 -7.42 -2.38
N TRP A 491 5.89 -8.04 -2.08
CA TRP A 491 4.57 -7.40 -2.01
C TRP A 491 3.94 -7.48 -0.62
N GLY A 492 4.49 -8.30 0.27
CA GLY A 492 3.96 -8.54 1.60
C GLY A 492 3.83 -7.25 2.41
N GLY A 493 2.77 -7.13 3.19
CA GLY A 493 2.45 -5.94 3.95
C GLY A 493 2.54 -6.11 5.46
N VAL A 494 2.45 -4.98 6.15
CA VAL A 494 2.45 -4.89 7.62
C VAL A 494 1.10 -4.37 8.10
N SER A 495 0.58 -4.97 9.17
CA SER A 495 -0.51 -4.43 9.97
C SER A 495 -0.11 -4.34 11.45
N VAL A 496 -0.69 -3.36 12.16
CA VAL A 496 -0.48 -3.18 13.61
C VAL A 496 -1.82 -3.26 14.30
N ALA A 497 -1.97 -4.21 15.19
CA ALA A 497 -3.19 -4.41 15.94
C ALA A 497 -2.88 -5.09 17.27
N ARG A 498 -3.66 -4.84 18.33
CA ARG A 498 -3.56 -5.56 19.61
C ARG A 498 -2.16 -5.54 20.20
N HIS A 499 -1.46 -4.40 20.12
CA HIS A 499 -0.08 -4.24 20.55
C HIS A 499 0.89 -5.25 19.92
N THR A 500 0.62 -5.59 18.66
CA THR A 500 1.39 -6.55 17.87
C THR A 500 1.61 -6.00 16.46
N VAL A 501 2.82 -6.15 15.95
CA VAL A 501 3.15 -5.87 14.55
C VAL A 501 3.14 -7.21 13.81
N TYR A 502 2.27 -7.34 12.83
CA TYR A 502 2.17 -8.53 11.97
C TYR A 502 2.75 -8.18 10.61
N ALA A 503 3.72 -8.94 10.17
CA ALA A 503 4.37 -8.76 8.88
C ALA A 503 4.31 -10.05 8.06
N ALA A 504 4.01 -9.90 6.78
CA ALA A 504 3.94 -11.00 5.82
C ALA A 504 5.01 -10.85 4.74
N VAL A 505 5.57 -11.96 4.31
CA VAL A 505 6.48 -12.03 3.16
C VAL A 505 5.79 -12.74 2.02
N GLY A 506 5.80 -12.12 0.86
CA GLY A 506 5.29 -12.69 -0.36
C GLY A 506 5.85 -11.98 -1.59
N THR A 507 6.15 -12.77 -2.61
CA THR A 507 6.79 -12.33 -3.83
C THR A 507 6.01 -12.74 -5.08
N THR A 508 4.86 -13.39 -4.92
CA THR A 508 4.07 -14.08 -5.96
C THR A 508 4.72 -15.35 -6.53
N SER A 509 5.93 -15.67 -6.10
CA SER A 509 6.71 -16.79 -6.68
C SER A 509 7.19 -17.84 -5.68
N LEU A 510 7.20 -17.51 -4.37
CA LEU A 510 7.63 -18.46 -3.36
C LEU A 510 6.61 -19.58 -3.16
N ALA A 511 7.11 -20.78 -2.92
CA ALA A 511 6.27 -21.93 -2.59
C ALA A 511 5.79 -21.92 -1.15
N GLU A 512 6.50 -21.22 -0.27
CA GLU A 512 6.23 -21.14 1.17
C GLU A 512 6.11 -19.68 1.61
N GLY A 513 5.03 -19.36 2.29
CA GLY A 513 4.75 -18.03 2.84
C GLY A 513 4.91 -17.99 4.34
N HIS A 514 5.37 -16.86 4.85
CA HIS A 514 5.60 -16.63 6.27
C HIS A 514 4.85 -15.40 6.78
N ILE A 515 4.29 -15.49 7.98
CA ILE A 515 3.77 -14.37 8.77
C ILE A 515 4.44 -14.41 10.13
N VAL A 516 5.00 -13.29 10.57
CA VAL A 516 5.62 -13.15 11.86
C VAL A 516 4.92 -12.06 12.67
N ALA A 517 4.60 -12.36 13.92
CA ALA A 517 4.03 -11.42 14.87
C ALA A 517 5.09 -10.97 15.88
N PHE A 518 5.30 -9.66 15.98
CA PHE A 518 6.27 -9.07 16.90
C PHE A 518 5.56 -8.36 18.05
N ARG A 519 6.02 -8.61 19.27
CA ARG A 519 5.56 -7.93 20.48
C ARG A 519 6.76 -7.47 21.32
N ARG A 520 6.53 -6.50 22.18
CA ARG A 520 7.51 -6.11 23.18
C ARG A 520 7.74 -7.28 24.15
N GLY A 521 8.98 -7.80 24.19
CA GLY A 521 9.34 -8.93 25.03
C GLY A 521 8.65 -10.25 24.66
N GLY A 522 8.30 -10.44 23.39
CA GLY A 522 7.83 -11.72 22.89
C GLY A 522 8.84 -12.82 23.21
N THR A 523 8.34 -13.98 23.61
CA THR A 523 9.18 -15.14 23.93
C THR A 523 8.72 -16.29 23.07
N THR A 524 9.47 -16.64 22.03
CA THR A 524 9.24 -17.91 21.34
C THR A 524 10.53 -18.70 21.30
N ASP A 525 10.44 -19.98 21.65
CA ASP A 525 11.51 -20.95 21.45
C ASP A 525 11.79 -21.17 19.92
N ALA A 526 10.92 -20.67 19.05
CA ALA A 526 11.06 -20.75 17.60
C ALA A 526 12.12 -19.79 17.02
N VAL A 527 12.77 -18.96 17.83
CA VAL A 527 13.65 -17.87 17.42
C VAL A 527 15.11 -18.09 17.85
N GLY A 528 15.45 -19.23 18.40
CA GLY A 528 16.83 -19.51 18.84
C GLY A 528 17.87 -19.13 17.76
N ASP A 529 17.66 -19.55 16.54
CA ASP A 529 18.57 -19.29 15.42
C ASP A 529 18.46 -17.85 14.86
N ALA A 530 17.27 -17.23 14.92
CA ALA A 530 17.08 -15.86 14.43
C ALA A 530 17.63 -14.79 15.38
N GLN A 531 17.63 -15.05 16.71
CA GLN A 531 18.28 -14.14 17.66
C GLN A 531 19.80 -14.12 17.50
N GLU A 532 20.42 -15.25 17.15
CA GLU A 532 21.84 -15.32 16.87
C GLU A 532 22.19 -14.52 15.60
N THR A 533 21.39 -14.64 14.56
CA THR A 533 21.56 -13.89 13.30
C THR A 533 21.30 -12.37 13.49
N VAL A 534 20.31 -11.98 14.30
CA VAL A 534 20.04 -10.57 14.62
C VAL A 534 21.16 -9.99 15.49
N GLY A 535 21.72 -10.77 16.41
CA GLY A 535 22.89 -10.38 17.20
C GLY A 535 24.12 -10.12 16.33
N GLU A 536 24.35 -10.91 15.29
CA GLU A 536 25.44 -10.70 14.33
C GLU A 536 25.21 -9.49 13.42
N LEU A 537 23.98 -9.28 12.93
CA LEU A 537 23.62 -8.15 12.08
C LEU A 537 23.61 -6.80 12.82
N LEU A 538 23.29 -6.81 14.11
CA LEU A 538 23.28 -5.61 14.97
C LEU A 538 24.60 -5.40 15.73
N GLY A 539 25.65 -6.18 15.46
CA GLY A 539 26.97 -6.02 16.07
C GLY A 539 26.96 -6.36 17.55
N GLY A 540 26.58 -7.59 17.91
CA GLY A 540 26.59 -8.08 19.29
C GLY A 540 27.97 -8.03 19.91
N GLY A 541 28.21 -7.09 20.78
CA GLY A 541 29.38 -6.92 21.61
C GLY A 541 29.02 -6.31 22.96
N GLY A 542 28.96 -7.15 23.97
CA GLY A 542 29.27 -6.93 25.36
C GLY A 542 28.71 -5.73 26.10
N GLY A 543 28.03 -6.02 27.21
CA GLY A 543 27.41 -5.11 28.16
C GLY A 543 28.23 -3.88 28.55
N GLY A 544 27.53 -2.76 28.51
CA GLY A 544 27.87 -1.47 29.09
C GLY A 544 26.63 -0.59 28.99
N ASP A 545 26.36 0.17 30.03
CA ASP A 545 25.22 1.10 30.16
C ASP A 545 25.29 2.33 29.21
N ASP A 546 25.95 2.20 28.06
CA ASP A 546 25.97 3.24 27.04
C ASP A 546 24.75 3.13 26.13
N PRO A 547 24.10 4.24 25.73
CA PRO A 547 23.03 4.24 24.77
C PRO A 547 23.52 3.62 23.45
N PRO A 548 22.67 2.85 22.74
CA PRO A 548 23.09 2.18 21.52
C PRO A 548 23.63 3.19 20.52
N PRO A 549 24.71 2.87 19.78
CA PRO A 549 25.24 3.71 18.74
C PRO A 549 24.15 4.01 17.71
N ALA A 550 24.17 5.19 17.13
CA ALA A 550 23.30 5.56 16.03
C ALA A 550 23.38 4.47 14.95
N PRO A 551 22.24 4.01 14.41
CA PRO A 551 22.25 2.90 13.46
C PRO A 551 23.18 3.21 12.30
N ALA A 552 24.04 2.28 11.95
CA ALA A 552 24.87 2.37 10.74
C ALA A 552 23.91 2.49 9.56
N GLY A 553 23.87 3.69 8.94
CA GLY A 553 23.01 3.92 7.79
C GLY A 553 22.13 5.17 7.83
N ALA A 554 22.12 5.95 8.92
CA ALA A 554 21.46 7.26 8.88
C ALA A 554 22.12 8.14 7.82
N SER A 555 21.33 8.73 6.92
CA SER A 555 21.85 9.57 5.83
C SER A 555 21.17 10.95 5.81
N VAL A 556 21.98 11.98 5.55
CA VAL A 556 21.47 13.21 4.95
C VAL A 556 21.15 12.88 3.50
N VAL A 557 19.99 13.26 3.01
CA VAL A 557 19.55 12.92 1.66
C VAL A 557 19.28 14.18 0.84
N ALA A 558 19.93 14.30 -0.30
CA ALA A 558 19.52 15.20 -1.36
C ALA A 558 18.43 14.51 -2.17
N GLY A 559 17.19 14.94 -2.00
CA GLY A 559 16.03 14.43 -2.75
C GLY A 559 15.92 15.01 -4.15
N PRO A 560 15.01 14.51 -4.98
CA PRO A 560 14.77 15.07 -6.30
C PRO A 560 14.42 16.55 -6.25
N GLY A 561 15.09 17.37 -7.05
CA GLY A 561 14.93 18.82 -7.08
C GLY A 561 15.55 19.58 -5.90
N ALA A 562 16.42 18.92 -5.14
CA ALA A 562 17.10 19.51 -3.97
C ALA A 562 17.88 20.78 -4.29
N ALA A 563 18.44 20.88 -5.50
CA ALA A 563 19.15 22.06 -5.98
C ALA A 563 18.32 23.36 -5.90
N SER A 564 17.01 23.27 -6.06
CA SER A 564 16.09 24.41 -6.03
C SER A 564 15.27 24.51 -4.75
N THR A 565 15.36 23.54 -3.85
CA THR A 565 14.56 23.48 -2.63
C THR A 565 15.43 23.37 -1.37
N SER A 566 15.69 22.16 -0.90
CA SER A 566 16.44 21.85 0.32
C SER A 566 16.81 20.37 0.32
N TYR A 567 17.61 19.93 1.29
CA TYR A 567 17.75 18.50 1.55
C TYR A 567 16.39 17.89 1.91
N ALA A 568 16.12 16.68 1.42
CA ALA A 568 14.94 15.90 1.80
C ALA A 568 14.95 15.55 3.30
N THR A 569 16.15 15.51 3.91
CA THR A 569 16.35 15.43 5.36
C THR A 569 16.89 16.76 5.92
N PRO A 570 16.06 17.80 6.03
CA PRO A 570 16.52 19.13 6.43
C PRO A 570 16.96 19.19 7.90
N VAL A 571 16.61 18.19 8.71
CA VAL A 571 17.03 18.07 10.12
C VAL A 571 17.50 16.66 10.39
N MET A 572 18.75 16.51 10.83
CA MET A 572 19.34 15.25 11.26
C MET A 572 19.72 15.29 12.73
N ILE A 573 19.69 14.14 13.37
CA ILE A 573 20.12 13.97 14.76
C ILE A 573 21.23 12.92 14.80
N THR A 574 22.36 13.23 15.42
CA THR A 574 23.48 12.32 15.62
C THR A 574 24.09 12.48 17.01
N GLN A 575 25.07 11.65 17.33
CA GLN A 575 25.96 11.79 18.51
C GLN A 575 27.34 12.26 18.03
N VAL A 576 28.16 12.76 18.96
CA VAL A 576 29.55 13.13 18.66
C VAL A 576 30.28 11.92 18.06
N GLY A 577 30.86 12.06 16.87
CA GLY A 577 31.53 10.98 16.16
C GLY A 577 30.61 9.85 15.68
N GLY A 578 29.29 10.01 15.79
CA GLY A 578 28.33 9.03 15.29
C GLY A 578 28.39 8.91 13.77
N PRO A 579 28.33 7.69 13.19
CA PRO A 579 28.39 7.51 11.75
C PRO A 579 27.14 8.12 11.09
N LEU A 580 27.36 9.02 10.14
CA LEU A 580 26.33 9.62 9.31
C LEU A 580 26.80 9.62 7.86
N ASN A 581 25.92 9.23 6.96
CA ASN A 581 26.20 9.23 5.53
C ASN A 581 25.49 10.39 4.84
N PHE A 582 25.89 10.68 3.63
CA PHE A 582 25.18 11.50 2.68
C PHE A 582 24.79 10.63 1.46
N THR A 583 23.52 10.67 1.06
CA THR A 583 22.99 9.97 -0.10
C THR A 583 22.40 10.98 -1.07
N ASN A 584 22.80 10.91 -2.31
CA ASN A 584 22.25 11.73 -3.39
C ASN A 584 21.27 10.92 -4.23
N VAL A 585 19.99 11.29 -4.19
CA VAL A 585 18.93 10.76 -5.07
C VAL A 585 18.38 11.84 -6.01
N ASP A 586 19.06 13.01 -6.08
CA ASP A 586 18.83 14.00 -7.12
C ASP A 586 19.72 13.70 -8.34
N ILE A 587 19.29 14.16 -9.49
CA ILE A 587 19.99 13.97 -10.77
C ILE A 587 21.24 14.81 -10.91
N VAL A 588 21.34 15.92 -10.16
CA VAL A 588 22.54 16.74 -10.11
C VAL A 588 23.42 16.35 -8.93
N GLN A 589 24.71 16.71 -9.01
CA GLN A 589 25.63 16.43 -7.91
C GLN A 589 25.32 17.29 -6.69
N HIS A 590 25.50 16.71 -5.51
CA HIS A 590 25.35 17.37 -4.22
C HIS A 590 26.42 16.91 -3.24
N ASP A 591 26.64 17.72 -2.22
CA ASP A 591 27.45 17.41 -1.04
C ASP A 591 26.79 17.97 0.24
N VAL A 592 27.39 17.70 1.36
CA VAL A 592 27.07 18.29 2.67
C VAL A 592 28.31 19.01 3.18
N VAL A 593 28.19 20.27 3.49
CA VAL A 593 29.27 21.07 4.08
C VAL A 593 28.70 21.86 5.25
N SER A 594 29.26 21.73 6.44
CA SER A 594 28.82 22.51 7.60
C SER A 594 29.18 24.01 7.45
N ASP A 595 28.32 24.89 7.99
CA ASP A 595 28.51 26.34 7.89
C ASP A 595 29.86 26.79 8.52
N ASP A 596 30.36 26.07 9.51
CA ASP A 596 31.61 26.32 10.22
C ASP A 596 32.79 25.44 9.75
N GLY A 597 32.58 24.56 8.77
CA GLY A 597 33.60 23.72 8.19
C GLY A 597 34.04 22.54 9.05
N LEU A 598 33.29 22.18 10.10
CA LEU A 598 33.66 21.09 11.01
C LEU A 598 33.44 19.71 10.39
N PHE A 599 32.42 19.57 9.53
CA PHE A 599 32.13 18.30 8.84
C PHE A 599 31.76 18.52 7.37
N ARG A 600 31.98 17.50 6.55
CA ARG A 600 31.69 17.54 5.13
C ARG A 600 31.57 16.14 4.54
N SER A 601 30.87 16.02 3.39
CA SER A 601 30.89 14.83 2.52
C SER A 601 31.66 15.13 1.21
N ASP A 602 31.93 14.08 0.45
CA ASP A 602 32.29 14.22 -0.97
C ASP A 602 31.11 14.73 -1.79
N LEU A 603 31.40 15.34 -2.93
CA LEU A 603 30.42 15.71 -3.95
C LEU A 603 30.09 14.46 -4.79
N ILE A 604 28.84 13.99 -4.72
CA ILE A 604 28.41 12.73 -5.33
C ILE A 604 27.23 12.91 -6.28
N GLY A 605 27.13 12.00 -7.28
CA GLY A 605 26.04 11.95 -8.25
C GLY A 605 24.87 11.07 -7.81
N LEU A 606 23.86 10.99 -8.69
CA LEU A 606 22.64 10.20 -8.47
C LEU A 606 22.94 8.75 -8.04
N GLY A 607 22.24 8.29 -7.00
CA GLY A 607 22.33 6.93 -6.47
C GLY A 607 23.59 6.62 -5.65
N GLN A 608 24.47 7.60 -5.44
CA GLN A 608 25.69 7.40 -4.66
C GLN A 608 25.48 7.76 -3.20
N THR A 609 26.21 7.06 -2.32
CA THR A 609 26.28 7.33 -0.89
C THR A 609 27.74 7.43 -0.46
N THR A 610 28.05 8.41 0.42
CA THR A 610 29.39 8.66 0.96
C THR A 610 29.29 8.98 2.44
N PRO A 611 30.30 8.68 3.28
CA PRO A 611 30.31 9.10 4.67
C PRO A 611 30.41 10.63 4.79
N ILE A 612 29.83 11.17 5.88
CA ILE A 612 30.08 12.54 6.30
C ILE A 612 31.27 12.49 7.29
N GLU A 613 32.37 13.11 6.91
CA GLU A 613 33.60 13.17 7.70
C GLU A 613 33.61 14.37 8.63
N GLY A 614 34.34 14.30 9.76
CA GLY A 614 34.53 15.40 10.69
C GLY A 614 33.50 15.45 11.83
N LEU A 615 32.61 14.48 11.95
CA LEU A 615 31.60 14.43 13.01
C LEU A 615 32.18 14.23 14.42
N GLU A 616 33.45 13.85 14.54
CA GLU A 616 34.18 13.84 15.80
C GLU A 616 34.52 15.24 16.32
N ASN A 617 34.43 16.30 15.46
CA ASN A 617 34.72 17.68 15.82
C ASN A 617 33.51 18.46 16.35
N VAL A 618 32.30 17.89 16.27
CA VAL A 618 31.07 18.54 16.77
C VAL A 618 30.89 18.31 18.27
N GLN A 619 30.06 19.12 18.92
CA GLN A 619 29.83 19.08 20.37
C GLN A 619 28.40 18.65 20.70
N ALA A 620 28.25 17.77 21.69
CA ALA A 620 26.94 17.39 22.18
C ALA A 620 26.14 18.60 22.70
N GLY A 621 24.84 18.60 22.45
CA GLY A 621 23.92 19.68 22.81
C GLY A 621 23.91 20.87 21.84
N GLN A 622 24.69 20.82 20.75
CA GLN A 622 24.76 21.89 19.75
C GLN A 622 23.93 21.52 18.48
N THR A 623 23.56 22.57 17.74
CA THR A 623 22.95 22.45 16.41
C THR A 623 23.82 23.16 15.40
N TYR A 624 24.14 22.48 14.32
CA TYR A 624 24.99 22.95 13.23
C TYR A 624 24.18 23.10 11.95
N GLY A 625 24.33 24.24 11.26
CA GLY A 625 23.83 24.39 9.90
C GLY A 625 24.73 23.69 8.89
N PHE A 626 24.17 23.21 7.80
CA PHE A 626 24.93 22.72 6.65
C PHE A 626 24.25 23.10 5.33
N PHE A 627 25.00 23.06 4.24
CA PHE A 627 24.54 23.42 2.90
C PHE A 627 25.26 22.58 1.85
N CYS A 628 24.74 22.62 0.60
CA CYS A 628 25.43 22.06 -0.55
C CYS A 628 26.39 23.10 -1.16
N SER A 629 27.66 22.75 -1.37
CA SER A 629 28.70 23.69 -1.83
C SER A 629 28.41 24.30 -3.21
N ILE A 630 27.74 23.56 -4.08
CA ILE A 630 27.37 24.03 -5.43
C ILE A 630 25.93 24.56 -5.52
N HIS A 631 25.12 24.37 -4.46
CA HIS A 631 23.75 24.91 -4.35
C HIS A 631 23.54 25.58 -2.97
N PRO A 632 24.08 26.80 -2.73
CA PRO A 632 24.11 27.40 -1.38
C PRO A 632 22.74 27.67 -0.76
N GLY A 633 21.66 27.67 -1.55
CA GLY A 633 20.28 27.75 -1.07
C GLY A 633 19.75 26.46 -0.47
N MET A 634 20.36 25.33 -0.78
CA MET A 634 20.02 24.00 -0.27
C MET A 634 20.64 23.83 1.13
N ARG A 635 19.80 23.87 2.17
CA ARG A 635 20.25 23.92 3.57
C ARG A 635 19.61 22.87 4.45
N GLY A 636 20.30 22.51 5.53
CA GLY A 636 19.81 21.63 6.57
C GLY A 636 20.45 21.93 7.93
N GLN A 637 20.04 21.17 8.95
CA GLN A 637 20.53 21.29 10.34
C GLN A 637 20.89 19.92 10.90
N LEU A 638 22.01 19.84 11.61
CA LEU A 638 22.48 18.70 12.37
C LEU A 638 22.36 19.01 13.86
N ILE A 639 21.55 18.24 14.58
CA ILE A 639 21.41 18.30 16.03
C ILE A 639 22.29 17.21 16.64
N VAL A 640 23.22 17.56 17.51
CA VAL A 640 24.13 16.63 18.17
C VAL A 640 23.66 16.40 19.60
N ARG A 641 23.46 15.16 19.98
CA ARG A 641 23.02 14.74 21.33
C ARG A 641 24.10 14.02 22.08
#